data_ac6da956672d3d1d66e0ada2c5a31f87
#
_entry.id   ac6da956672d3d1d66e0ada2c5a31f87
#
_cell.length_a   1.000
_cell.length_b   1.000
_cell.length_c   1.000
_cell.angle_alpha   90.00
_cell.angle_beta   90.00
_cell.angle_gamma   90.00
#
_symmetry.space_group_name_H-M   'P 1'
#
loop_
_entity.id
_entity.type
_entity.pdbx_description
1 polymer ?
#
loop_
_entity_poly.entity_id
_entity_poly.type
_entity_poly.pdbx_seq_one_letter_code
_entity_poly.pdbx_strand_id
1 'polypeptide(L)'
;LRRNAEMQPDDKLPDILRQIVTRRRERLLSEGPLLSAWAPPPGVKLQAPLPFLKEGGVICEIKRRSPSRGEISSIPDPAALAEIYRRNGAAAFSVLTEEDFFGGSLSDLAAVRRAVPGLPILRKDFLLSPEDLVVSRRFGADAVLLITRILDDSELELMFAEAARLGMTVLAEAHGRGEIRRLRPFAPSLIGINSRDLASFRVDPLVPAALTSDIDWPVSLVWESGVFGAEEAKVAAGCGFGAVLAGEGAVRNPRIIPEIAEALAGRPAQEGTGDSRFFWKELALRRAAGKIPLVKICGLTRLEDAETAAAAGADILGFILAPSPRRVEEETLRSIAQAAEAALRRDPASPFGRALRVGVIVEKRDGKMDEEQTALARSLLNDGIIHAVQLHGDADPGECAAIAFPYFKALRPSSPAAAESLAAAPGDGGWRSPRVLLDAFSLSEYGGTGRQADPAVIEAFSRVSGRPLWLAGGLNPGNAEAVIRRYRPELIDISSGIESAPGIKDPERIKALFSAIARSGEDYFGRFGGSYVAEVLRQPLLDLKEFFRRMKSDKAFLSELEELQNNYIGRPTPLLHAVNAGKRLGGADIYIKLEGLANTGAHKINNAMGQALLARRMGKRRIIAETGAGQHGLATAAACARLGLECIVYMGTVDYARQRPNVMYMEMFGARVVPVDGGSGTLKDAVNEALRDWAGSFASTHYLIGSALGPAPFPAMVEFFQSVIGNETAMQLRKRGVHPDLMVACVGGGSNAVGFFAPWLDTEPGDPERPPRLLGA
;
A
#
# COMPACT_ATOMS: atom_id res chain seq x y z
N LEU A 1 -36.44 0.82 21.20
CA LEU A 1 -35.00 0.60 21.07
C LEU A 1 -34.58 0.94 19.63
N ARG A 2 -34.34 2.23 19.37
CA ARG A 2 -33.73 2.69 18.10
C ARG A 2 -32.22 2.51 18.23
N ARG A 3 -31.65 1.50 17.57
CA ARG A 3 -30.20 1.38 17.38
C ARG A 3 -29.73 2.53 16.49
N ASN A 4 -28.67 3.21 16.91
CA ASN A 4 -27.94 4.21 16.18
C ASN A 4 -27.54 3.64 14.79
N ALA A 5 -27.71 4.45 13.75
CA ALA A 5 -27.22 4.16 12.43
C ALA A 5 -25.68 4.30 12.42
N GLU A 6 -24.99 3.35 13.02
CA GLU A 6 -23.58 3.06 12.71
C GLU A 6 -23.58 2.47 11.29
N MET A 7 -22.77 3.03 10.45
CA MET A 7 -22.57 2.54 9.08
C MET A 7 -22.30 1.03 9.13
N GLN A 8 -23.19 0.22 8.58
CA GLN A 8 -23.07 -1.23 8.63
C GLN A 8 -21.73 -1.67 8.04
N PRO A 9 -21.08 -2.73 8.53
CA PRO A 9 -19.82 -3.25 7.98
C PRO A 9 -19.86 -3.43 6.46
N ASP A 10 -21.03 -3.74 5.91
CA ASP A 10 -21.27 -3.96 4.50
C ASP A 10 -21.02 -2.75 3.60
N ASP A 11 -21.16 -1.51 4.09
CA ASP A 11 -20.93 -0.30 3.31
C ASP A 11 -19.45 -0.06 2.95
N LYS A 12 -18.53 -0.74 3.64
CA LYS A 12 -17.07 -0.66 3.41
C LYS A 12 -16.55 -1.78 2.51
N LEU A 13 -17.39 -2.75 2.14
CA LEU A 13 -16.98 -3.88 1.31
C LEU A 13 -16.96 -3.51 -0.19
N PRO A 14 -16.06 -4.12 -0.99
CA PRO A 14 -16.13 -4.08 -2.45
C PRO A 14 -17.48 -4.59 -2.96
N ASP A 15 -17.99 -4.03 -4.05
CA ASP A 15 -19.36 -4.28 -4.52
C ASP A 15 -19.70 -5.75 -4.68
N ILE A 16 -18.80 -6.55 -5.27
CA ILE A 16 -19.06 -8.01 -5.44
C ILE A 16 -19.07 -8.73 -4.09
N LEU A 17 -18.17 -8.39 -3.19
CA LEU A 17 -18.11 -9.00 -1.86
C LEU A 17 -19.36 -8.65 -1.04
N ARG A 18 -19.82 -7.40 -1.16
CA ARG A 18 -21.08 -6.95 -0.55
C ARG A 18 -22.27 -7.76 -1.07
N GLN A 19 -22.37 -7.96 -2.39
CA GLN A 19 -23.42 -8.76 -2.98
C GLN A 19 -23.42 -10.20 -2.44
N ILE A 20 -22.27 -10.84 -2.37
CA ILE A 20 -22.13 -12.20 -1.86
C ILE A 20 -22.55 -12.27 -0.38
N VAL A 21 -22.02 -11.37 0.46
CA VAL A 21 -22.33 -11.34 1.90
C VAL A 21 -23.80 -11.03 2.15
N THR A 22 -24.37 -10.04 1.45
CA THR A 22 -25.80 -9.71 1.56
C THR A 22 -26.66 -10.91 1.19
N ARG A 23 -26.38 -11.56 0.05
CA ARG A 23 -27.10 -12.74 -0.37
C ARG A 23 -27.01 -13.89 0.64
N ARG A 24 -25.81 -14.10 1.22
CA ARG A 24 -25.59 -15.11 2.24
C ARG A 24 -26.37 -14.80 3.52
N ARG A 25 -26.40 -13.54 3.98
CA ARG A 25 -27.17 -13.10 5.15
C ARG A 25 -28.70 -13.26 4.91
N GLU A 26 -29.19 -12.91 3.73
CA GLU A 26 -30.59 -13.12 3.36
C GLU A 26 -30.98 -14.60 3.44
N ARG A 27 -30.13 -15.49 2.93
CA ARG A 27 -30.37 -16.96 3.02
C ARG A 27 -30.37 -17.46 4.46
N LEU A 28 -29.44 -17.02 5.28
CA LEU A 28 -29.41 -17.36 6.72
C LEU A 28 -30.67 -16.89 7.45
N LEU A 29 -31.21 -15.73 7.07
CA LEU A 29 -32.43 -15.19 7.69
C LEU A 29 -33.71 -15.92 7.20
N SER A 30 -33.78 -16.30 5.93
CA SER A 30 -34.96 -16.89 5.30
C SER A 30 -35.04 -18.41 5.46
N GLU A 31 -33.92 -19.12 5.35
CA GLU A 31 -33.84 -20.58 5.34
C GLU A 31 -33.34 -21.12 6.69
N GLY A 32 -32.86 -20.25 7.55
CA GLY A 32 -32.13 -20.62 8.77
C GLY A 32 -30.77 -21.24 8.47
N PRO A 33 -29.97 -21.58 9.48
CA PRO A 33 -28.81 -22.43 9.27
C PRO A 33 -29.33 -23.75 8.72
N LEU A 34 -28.74 -24.23 7.63
CA LEU A 34 -29.16 -25.43 6.88
C LEU A 34 -29.46 -26.62 7.82
N LEU A 35 -30.59 -26.57 8.54
CA LEU A 35 -30.97 -27.54 9.59
C LEU A 35 -31.15 -28.94 9.01
N SER A 36 -31.52 -29.07 7.73
CA SER A 36 -31.55 -30.33 6.98
C SER A 36 -30.15 -30.97 6.86
N ALA A 37 -29.06 -30.19 7.00
CA ALA A 37 -27.68 -30.69 6.97
C ALA A 37 -27.18 -31.16 8.35
N TRP A 38 -28.01 -31.29 9.35
CA TRP A 38 -27.60 -31.73 10.70
C TRP A 38 -27.17 -33.18 10.78
N ALA A 39 -27.60 -34.03 9.87
CA ALA A 39 -27.09 -35.39 9.74
C ALA A 39 -25.88 -35.43 8.80
N PRO A 40 -24.82 -36.19 9.14
CA PRO A 40 -23.71 -36.40 8.21
C PRO A 40 -24.24 -36.99 6.89
N PRO A 41 -23.74 -36.53 5.72
CA PRO A 41 -24.11 -37.14 4.45
C PRO A 41 -23.78 -38.62 4.44
N PRO A 42 -24.53 -39.47 3.72
CA PRO A 42 -24.27 -40.91 3.61
C PRO A 42 -22.81 -41.18 3.19
N GLY A 43 -22.14 -42.05 3.94
CA GLY A 43 -20.75 -42.47 3.66
C GLY A 43 -19.66 -41.50 4.17
N VAL A 44 -20.02 -40.37 4.79
CA VAL A 44 -19.06 -39.54 5.49
C VAL A 44 -18.90 -40.02 6.93
N LYS A 45 -17.73 -40.58 7.26
CA LYS A 45 -17.39 -40.97 8.62
C LYS A 45 -16.81 -39.72 9.33
N LEU A 46 -17.47 -39.29 10.40
CA LEU A 46 -16.94 -38.21 11.27
C LEU A 46 -15.79 -38.75 12.12
N GLN A 47 -14.58 -38.55 11.66
CA GLN A 47 -13.35 -38.75 12.42
C GLN A 47 -12.97 -37.44 13.14
N ALA A 48 -12.02 -37.50 14.08
CA ALA A 48 -11.40 -36.26 14.57
C ALA A 48 -10.83 -35.46 13.41
N PRO A 49 -10.89 -34.10 13.42
CA PRO A 49 -10.32 -33.31 12.34
C PRO A 49 -8.85 -33.62 12.15
N LEU A 50 -8.42 -33.75 10.90
CA LEU A 50 -7.02 -33.93 10.57
C LEU A 50 -6.27 -32.60 10.75
N PRO A 51 -5.04 -32.61 11.26
CA PRO A 51 -4.21 -31.42 11.30
C PRO A 51 -4.05 -30.80 9.90
N PHE A 52 -4.38 -29.54 9.76
CA PHE A 52 -4.32 -28.86 8.46
C PHE A 52 -2.95 -28.21 8.27
N LEU A 53 -2.18 -28.60 7.24
CA LEU A 53 -0.87 -28.06 6.86
C LEU A 53 0.20 -28.09 7.98
N LYS A 54 0.33 -29.17 8.70
CA LYS A 54 1.34 -29.31 9.76
C LYS A 54 2.78 -29.11 9.26
N GLU A 55 3.06 -29.51 8.02
CA GLU A 55 4.40 -29.44 7.39
C GLU A 55 4.46 -28.47 6.20
N GLY A 56 3.41 -27.68 5.98
CA GLY A 56 3.28 -26.83 4.79
C GLY A 56 2.87 -27.59 3.55
N GLY A 57 3.07 -26.99 2.36
CA GLY A 57 2.86 -27.63 1.08
C GLY A 57 1.77 -27.00 0.18
N VAL A 58 1.22 -27.77 -0.75
CA VAL A 58 0.27 -27.29 -1.76
C VAL A 58 -1.16 -27.61 -1.35
N ILE A 59 -1.97 -26.57 -1.15
CA ILE A 59 -3.43 -26.69 -1.02
C ILE A 59 -4.02 -26.65 -2.42
N CYS A 60 -4.64 -27.72 -2.88
CA CYS A 60 -5.26 -27.78 -4.19
C CYS A 60 -6.73 -27.40 -4.12
N GLU A 61 -7.11 -26.35 -4.87
CA GLU A 61 -8.48 -25.82 -4.85
C GLU A 61 -9.36 -26.50 -5.90
N ILE A 62 -10.56 -26.90 -5.49
CA ILE A 62 -11.62 -27.44 -6.37
C ILE A 62 -12.64 -26.31 -6.53
N LYS A 63 -12.65 -25.70 -7.75
CA LYS A 63 -13.45 -24.52 -8.08
C LYS A 63 -13.88 -24.53 -9.54
N ARG A 64 -15.18 -24.45 -9.82
CA ARG A 64 -15.74 -24.48 -11.18
C ARG A 64 -15.69 -23.12 -11.86
N ARG A 65 -16.05 -22.05 -11.16
CA ARG A 65 -16.13 -20.69 -11.71
C ARG A 65 -15.67 -19.64 -10.71
N SER A 66 -15.42 -18.44 -11.20
CA SER A 66 -15.16 -17.28 -10.34
C SER A 66 -15.83 -16.01 -10.90
N PRO A 67 -16.19 -15.03 -10.05
CA PRO A 67 -16.78 -13.77 -10.51
C PRO A 67 -15.93 -12.99 -11.52
N SER A 68 -14.60 -13.12 -11.45
CA SER A 68 -13.67 -12.40 -12.32
C SER A 68 -13.43 -13.01 -13.69
N ARG A 69 -13.64 -14.33 -13.86
CA ARG A 69 -13.32 -15.07 -15.11
C ARG A 69 -14.47 -15.91 -15.65
N GLY A 70 -15.61 -15.97 -14.95
CA GLY A 70 -16.69 -16.85 -15.32
C GLY A 70 -16.32 -18.32 -15.09
N GLU A 71 -16.66 -19.20 -16.00
CA GLU A 71 -16.36 -20.64 -15.95
C GLU A 71 -14.85 -20.87 -16.14
N ILE A 72 -14.21 -21.57 -15.18
CA ILE A 72 -12.77 -21.87 -15.21
C ILE A 72 -12.55 -23.24 -15.85
N SER A 73 -13.33 -24.22 -15.43
CA SER A 73 -13.30 -25.58 -15.93
C SER A 73 -14.59 -26.32 -15.60
N SER A 74 -15.03 -27.16 -16.52
CA SER A 74 -16.05 -28.15 -16.19
C SER A 74 -15.45 -29.20 -15.26
N ILE A 75 -15.94 -29.25 -14.02
CA ILE A 75 -15.56 -30.28 -13.04
C ILE A 75 -16.80 -31.13 -12.78
N PRO A 76 -17.07 -32.16 -13.62
CA PRO A 76 -18.23 -33.00 -13.44
C PRO A 76 -18.12 -33.90 -12.21
N ASP A 77 -16.91 -34.30 -11.84
CA ASP A 77 -16.62 -35.14 -10.68
C ASP A 77 -15.49 -34.55 -9.81
N PRO A 78 -15.83 -33.84 -8.69
CA PRO A 78 -14.86 -33.33 -7.77
C PRO A 78 -14.06 -34.41 -7.03
N ALA A 79 -14.58 -35.61 -6.86
CA ALA A 79 -13.89 -36.73 -6.22
C ALA A 79 -12.77 -37.27 -7.12
N ALA A 80 -13.02 -37.39 -8.42
CA ALA A 80 -12.01 -37.82 -9.40
C ALA A 80 -10.88 -36.76 -9.48
N LEU A 81 -11.21 -35.47 -9.48
CA LEU A 81 -10.18 -34.40 -9.46
C LEU A 81 -9.35 -34.43 -8.18
N ALA A 82 -9.96 -34.61 -7.01
CA ALA A 82 -9.27 -34.75 -5.75
C ALA A 82 -8.28 -35.92 -5.75
N GLU A 83 -8.64 -37.05 -6.34
CA GLU A 83 -7.77 -38.23 -6.46
C GLU A 83 -6.58 -37.94 -7.41
N ILE A 84 -6.79 -37.18 -8.49
CA ILE A 84 -5.70 -36.71 -9.37
C ILE A 84 -4.74 -35.79 -8.58
N TYR A 85 -5.25 -34.87 -7.81
CA TYR A 85 -4.42 -33.97 -7.00
C TYR A 85 -3.64 -34.73 -5.93
N ARG A 86 -4.28 -35.70 -5.26
CA ARG A 86 -3.62 -36.57 -4.28
C ARG A 86 -2.44 -37.32 -4.89
N ARG A 87 -2.62 -37.91 -6.09
CA ARG A 87 -1.54 -38.63 -6.81
C ARG A 87 -0.39 -37.72 -7.23
N ASN A 88 -0.65 -36.43 -7.41
CA ASN A 88 0.37 -35.41 -7.72
C ASN A 88 0.97 -34.76 -6.47
N GLY A 89 0.65 -35.21 -5.24
CA GLY A 89 1.31 -34.74 -4.02
C GLY A 89 0.64 -33.53 -3.37
N ALA A 90 -0.66 -33.32 -3.55
CA ALA A 90 -1.41 -32.34 -2.79
C ALA A 90 -1.28 -32.61 -1.28
N ALA A 91 -0.94 -31.59 -0.49
CA ALA A 91 -0.84 -31.68 0.98
C ALA A 91 -2.21 -31.51 1.65
N ALA A 92 -3.11 -30.72 1.04
CA ALA A 92 -4.46 -30.47 1.51
C ALA A 92 -5.38 -30.07 0.35
N PHE A 93 -6.68 -30.07 0.61
CA PHE A 93 -7.69 -29.62 -0.35
C PHE A 93 -8.40 -28.37 0.14
N SER A 94 -8.78 -27.50 -0.80
CA SER A 94 -9.70 -26.38 -0.61
C SER A 94 -10.93 -26.63 -1.50
N VAL A 95 -12.10 -26.79 -0.91
CA VAL A 95 -13.33 -27.06 -1.66
C VAL A 95 -14.27 -25.86 -1.56
N LEU A 96 -14.53 -25.21 -2.70
CA LEU A 96 -15.53 -24.16 -2.80
C LEU A 96 -16.92 -24.75 -2.59
N THR A 97 -17.69 -24.20 -1.65
CA THR A 97 -19.07 -24.63 -1.38
C THR A 97 -20.10 -23.53 -1.62
N GLU A 98 -19.66 -22.34 -2.01
CA GLU A 98 -20.54 -21.23 -2.37
C GLU A 98 -21.24 -21.54 -3.72
N GLU A 99 -22.57 -21.50 -3.74
CA GLU A 99 -23.37 -21.99 -4.85
C GLU A 99 -23.62 -20.93 -5.93
N ASP A 100 -23.98 -19.71 -5.53
CA ASP A 100 -24.51 -18.68 -6.43
C ASP A 100 -23.45 -18.10 -7.37
N PHE A 101 -22.26 -17.80 -6.86
CA PHE A 101 -21.17 -17.11 -7.58
C PHE A 101 -20.05 -18.06 -8.03
N PHE A 102 -19.77 -19.12 -7.28
CA PHE A 102 -18.67 -20.04 -7.56
C PHE A 102 -19.13 -21.42 -8.05
N GLY A 103 -20.41 -21.73 -7.96
CA GLY A 103 -20.99 -22.98 -8.44
C GLY A 103 -20.52 -24.21 -7.66
N GLY A 104 -20.16 -24.01 -6.39
CA GLY A 104 -19.78 -25.08 -5.47
C GLY A 104 -20.98 -25.70 -4.77
N SER A 105 -20.75 -26.70 -3.92
CA SER A 105 -21.78 -27.28 -3.05
C SER A 105 -21.20 -28.02 -1.85
N LEU A 106 -21.98 -28.16 -0.80
CA LEU A 106 -21.64 -29.06 0.32
C LEU A 106 -21.53 -30.51 -0.10
N SER A 107 -22.25 -30.91 -1.16
CA SER A 107 -22.15 -32.24 -1.76
C SER A 107 -20.80 -32.53 -2.36
N ASP A 108 -20.15 -31.51 -2.94
CA ASP A 108 -18.75 -31.59 -3.43
C ASP A 108 -17.78 -31.85 -2.30
N LEU A 109 -17.93 -31.11 -1.18
CA LEU A 109 -17.11 -31.30 0.03
C LEU A 109 -17.21 -32.75 0.53
N ALA A 110 -18.43 -33.29 0.63
CA ALA A 110 -18.68 -34.67 1.05
C ALA A 110 -18.12 -35.69 0.05
N ALA A 111 -18.19 -35.43 -1.26
CA ALA A 111 -17.63 -36.28 -2.29
C ALA A 111 -16.12 -36.37 -2.20
N VAL A 112 -15.43 -35.20 -2.03
CA VAL A 112 -13.99 -35.12 -1.84
C VAL A 112 -13.57 -35.85 -0.56
N ARG A 113 -14.28 -35.66 0.57
CA ARG A 113 -13.98 -36.39 1.83
C ARG A 113 -14.03 -37.90 1.65
N ARG A 114 -15.00 -38.43 0.90
CA ARG A 114 -15.08 -39.86 0.63
C ARG A 114 -13.94 -40.39 -0.23
N ALA A 115 -13.50 -39.59 -1.22
CA ALA A 115 -12.40 -39.96 -2.12
C ALA A 115 -11.03 -39.91 -1.43
N VAL A 116 -10.78 -38.92 -0.55
CA VAL A 116 -9.49 -38.69 0.07
C VAL A 116 -9.58 -38.60 1.60
N PRO A 117 -9.97 -39.72 2.29
CA PRO A 117 -10.26 -39.70 3.72
C PRO A 117 -9.04 -39.38 4.60
N GLY A 118 -7.82 -39.61 4.10
CA GLY A 118 -6.56 -39.42 4.82
C GLY A 118 -5.89 -38.04 4.63
N LEU A 119 -6.49 -37.12 3.85
CA LEU A 119 -5.94 -35.77 3.63
C LEU A 119 -6.87 -34.70 4.19
N PRO A 120 -6.32 -33.61 4.75
CA PRO A 120 -7.14 -32.56 5.34
C PRO A 120 -7.85 -31.71 4.27
N ILE A 121 -9.08 -31.29 4.60
CA ILE A 121 -9.94 -30.54 3.70
C ILE A 121 -10.40 -29.25 4.36
N LEU A 122 -10.19 -28.12 3.68
CA LEU A 122 -10.70 -26.79 3.98
C LEU A 122 -12.05 -26.60 3.27
N ARG A 123 -13.09 -26.21 4.00
CA ARG A 123 -14.27 -25.61 3.39
C ARG A 123 -13.97 -24.14 3.07
N LYS A 124 -13.99 -23.81 1.79
CA LYS A 124 -13.83 -22.43 1.30
C LYS A 124 -15.21 -21.88 0.94
N ASP A 125 -15.68 -20.94 1.78
CA ASP A 125 -17.00 -20.33 1.67
C ASP A 125 -17.04 -19.02 2.46
N PHE A 126 -18.11 -18.22 2.33
CA PHE A 126 -18.35 -17.01 3.09
C PHE A 126 -19.13 -17.38 4.37
N LEU A 127 -18.41 -17.84 5.38
CA LEU A 127 -18.97 -18.31 6.65
C LEU A 127 -19.23 -17.10 7.57
N LEU A 128 -20.48 -16.97 8.05
CA LEU A 128 -20.93 -15.80 8.80
C LEU A 128 -21.49 -16.17 10.20
N SER A 129 -21.65 -17.46 10.51
CA SER A 129 -22.20 -17.89 11.80
C SER A 129 -21.50 -19.14 12.34
N PRO A 130 -21.49 -19.34 13.68
CA PRO A 130 -20.96 -20.56 14.30
C PRO A 130 -21.60 -21.84 13.77
N GLU A 131 -22.89 -21.80 13.40
CA GLU A 131 -23.63 -22.93 12.81
C GLU A 131 -23.03 -23.36 11.46
N ASP A 132 -22.50 -22.43 10.68
CA ASP A 132 -21.78 -22.74 9.43
C ASP A 132 -20.58 -23.67 9.69
N LEU A 133 -19.91 -23.53 10.83
CA LEU A 133 -18.79 -24.39 11.23
C LEU A 133 -19.24 -25.79 11.59
N VAL A 134 -20.39 -25.90 12.28
CA VAL A 134 -21.01 -27.21 12.61
C VAL A 134 -21.37 -27.95 11.33
N VAL A 135 -21.98 -27.27 10.37
CA VAL A 135 -22.29 -27.83 9.04
C VAL A 135 -21.00 -28.25 8.33
N SER A 136 -19.97 -27.38 8.30
CA SER A 136 -18.68 -27.70 7.69
C SER A 136 -18.10 -29.01 8.22
N ARG A 137 -18.10 -29.15 9.54
CA ARG A 137 -17.59 -30.35 10.22
C ARG A 137 -18.35 -31.60 9.85
N ARG A 138 -19.69 -31.53 9.76
CA ARG A 138 -20.56 -32.66 9.41
C ARG A 138 -20.37 -33.12 7.98
N PHE A 139 -20.07 -32.23 7.07
CA PHE A 139 -19.76 -32.55 5.68
C PHE A 139 -18.30 -32.99 5.46
N GLY A 140 -17.51 -33.08 6.52
CA GLY A 140 -16.17 -33.67 6.50
C GLY A 140 -15.03 -32.65 6.35
N ALA A 141 -15.25 -31.36 6.60
CA ALA A 141 -14.17 -30.39 6.69
C ALA A 141 -13.33 -30.59 7.95
N ASP A 142 -12.02 -30.41 7.83
CA ASP A 142 -11.04 -30.37 8.93
C ASP A 142 -10.66 -28.95 9.27
N ALA A 143 -10.80 -28.04 8.29
CA ALA A 143 -10.52 -26.63 8.43
C ALA A 143 -11.64 -25.78 7.80
N VAL A 144 -11.73 -24.54 8.26
CA VAL A 144 -12.66 -23.52 7.73
C VAL A 144 -11.93 -22.25 7.39
N LEU A 145 -12.42 -21.56 6.34
CA LEU A 145 -11.96 -20.22 5.98
C LEU A 145 -12.73 -19.18 6.80
N LEU A 146 -12.03 -18.31 7.49
CA LEU A 146 -12.60 -17.09 8.07
C LEU A 146 -12.01 -15.87 7.36
N ILE A 147 -12.84 -15.17 6.59
CA ILE A 147 -12.45 -13.96 5.87
C ILE A 147 -12.57 -12.77 6.83
N THR A 148 -11.45 -12.28 7.34
CA THR A 148 -11.40 -11.23 8.37
C THR A 148 -12.19 -9.97 7.99
N ARG A 149 -12.25 -9.66 6.71
CA ARG A 149 -12.90 -8.45 6.18
C ARG A 149 -14.42 -8.46 6.29
N ILE A 150 -15.07 -9.64 6.24
CA ILE A 150 -16.54 -9.76 6.23
C ILE A 150 -17.14 -9.99 7.62
N LEU A 151 -16.31 -10.24 8.63
CA LEU A 151 -16.71 -10.49 10.01
C LEU A 151 -16.33 -9.29 10.87
N ASP A 152 -17.19 -8.90 11.81
CA ASP A 152 -16.83 -7.97 12.87
C ASP A 152 -16.01 -8.66 13.98
N ASP A 153 -15.55 -7.90 14.99
CA ASP A 153 -14.67 -8.46 16.02
C ASP A 153 -15.40 -9.43 16.95
N SER A 154 -16.70 -9.22 17.21
CA SER A 154 -17.54 -10.12 17.99
C SER A 154 -17.90 -11.41 17.20
N GLU A 155 -18.15 -11.28 15.91
CA GLU A 155 -18.35 -12.43 15.03
C GLU A 155 -17.06 -13.28 14.94
N LEU A 156 -15.88 -12.65 14.79
CA LEU A 156 -14.59 -13.35 14.82
C LEU A 156 -14.39 -14.12 16.13
N GLU A 157 -14.66 -13.51 17.28
CA GLU A 157 -14.53 -14.17 18.57
C GLU A 157 -15.40 -15.43 18.66
N LEU A 158 -16.66 -15.33 18.28
CA LEU A 158 -17.60 -16.47 18.26
C LEU A 158 -17.14 -17.57 17.30
N MET A 159 -16.68 -17.20 16.11
CA MET A 159 -16.23 -18.16 15.09
C MET A 159 -14.94 -18.89 15.52
N PHE A 160 -13.96 -18.19 16.11
CA PHE A 160 -12.76 -18.82 16.65
C PHE A 160 -13.07 -19.77 17.82
N ALA A 161 -13.95 -19.35 18.73
CA ALA A 161 -14.39 -20.18 19.87
C ALA A 161 -15.07 -21.47 19.38
N GLU A 162 -15.97 -21.38 18.41
CA GLU A 162 -16.68 -22.53 17.87
C GLU A 162 -15.74 -23.47 17.07
N ALA A 163 -14.82 -22.92 16.27
CA ALA A 163 -13.81 -23.72 15.59
C ALA A 163 -12.98 -24.54 16.59
N ALA A 164 -12.52 -23.89 17.68
CA ALA A 164 -11.79 -24.57 18.75
C ALA A 164 -12.61 -25.67 19.42
N ARG A 165 -13.90 -25.42 19.71
CA ARG A 165 -14.82 -26.42 20.28
C ARG A 165 -15.00 -27.64 19.37
N LEU A 166 -14.99 -27.43 18.05
CA LEU A 166 -15.13 -28.49 17.05
C LEU A 166 -13.77 -29.17 16.71
N GLY A 167 -12.66 -28.68 17.25
CA GLY A 167 -11.31 -29.14 16.95
C GLY A 167 -10.86 -28.83 15.53
N MET A 168 -11.48 -27.84 14.85
CA MET A 168 -11.19 -27.48 13.45
C MET A 168 -10.08 -26.44 13.39
N THR A 169 -9.21 -26.54 12.37
CA THR A 169 -8.26 -25.48 12.05
C THR A 169 -8.95 -24.31 11.38
N VAL A 170 -8.58 -23.09 11.78
CA VAL A 170 -9.00 -21.87 11.08
C VAL A 170 -7.90 -21.41 10.14
N LEU A 171 -8.19 -21.27 8.85
CA LEU A 171 -7.43 -20.48 7.92
C LEU A 171 -8.00 -19.06 7.95
N ALA A 172 -7.32 -18.14 8.65
CA ALA A 172 -7.73 -16.75 8.75
C ALA A 172 -7.22 -15.97 7.53
N GLU A 173 -8.13 -15.58 6.61
CA GLU A 173 -7.75 -14.84 5.41
C GLU A 173 -7.66 -13.34 5.70
N ALA A 174 -6.54 -12.72 5.26
CA ALA A 174 -6.28 -11.30 5.37
C ALA A 174 -5.77 -10.70 4.05
N HIS A 175 -6.12 -9.42 3.81
CA HIS A 175 -5.74 -8.65 2.62
C HIS A 175 -4.96 -7.37 2.95
N GLY A 176 -4.80 -7.06 4.23
CA GLY A 176 -4.16 -5.82 4.64
C GLY A 176 -3.82 -5.73 6.11
N ARG A 177 -3.00 -4.73 6.46
CA ARG A 177 -2.50 -4.49 7.82
C ARG A 177 -3.59 -4.36 8.88
N GLY A 178 -4.71 -3.72 8.53
CA GLY A 178 -5.87 -3.58 9.44
C GLY A 178 -6.45 -4.92 9.85
N GLU A 179 -6.57 -5.85 8.90
CA GLU A 179 -7.10 -7.19 9.12
C GLU A 179 -6.13 -8.04 9.97
N ILE A 180 -4.81 -7.96 9.69
CA ILE A 180 -3.79 -8.63 10.52
C ILE A 180 -3.87 -8.15 11.98
N ARG A 181 -4.03 -6.84 12.22
CA ARG A 181 -4.17 -6.30 13.59
C ARG A 181 -5.41 -6.83 14.31
N ARG A 182 -6.53 -7.02 13.59
CA ARG A 182 -7.76 -7.60 14.15
C ARG A 182 -7.60 -9.09 14.52
N LEU A 183 -6.73 -9.81 13.81
CA LEU A 183 -6.42 -11.22 14.09
C LEU A 183 -5.48 -11.41 15.29
N ARG A 184 -4.72 -10.37 15.67
CA ARG A 184 -3.72 -10.46 16.75
C ARG A 184 -4.25 -10.98 18.10
N PRO A 185 -5.45 -10.57 18.59
CA PRO A 185 -6.00 -11.09 19.84
C PRO A 185 -6.25 -12.60 19.84
N PHE A 186 -6.53 -13.17 18.65
CA PHE A 186 -6.81 -14.60 18.47
C PHE A 186 -5.54 -15.41 18.18
N ALA A 187 -4.45 -14.75 17.76
CA ALA A 187 -3.18 -15.36 17.39
C ALA A 187 -3.35 -16.68 16.58
N PRO A 188 -4.08 -16.66 15.44
CA PRO A 188 -4.35 -17.88 14.71
C PRO A 188 -3.05 -18.57 14.29
N SER A 189 -3.02 -19.90 14.38
CA SER A 189 -1.85 -20.72 13.99
C SER A 189 -1.64 -20.79 12.47
N LEU A 190 -2.66 -20.36 11.67
CA LEU A 190 -2.61 -20.38 10.22
C LEU A 190 -3.28 -19.12 9.64
N ILE A 191 -2.53 -18.39 8.82
CA ILE A 191 -3.02 -17.19 8.11
C ILE A 191 -2.85 -17.37 6.61
N GLY A 192 -3.93 -17.12 5.87
CA GLY A 192 -3.92 -16.94 4.43
C GLY A 192 -3.77 -15.47 4.07
N ILE A 193 -2.76 -15.13 3.27
CA ILE A 193 -2.63 -13.78 2.74
C ILE A 193 -2.94 -13.80 1.25
N ASN A 194 -4.05 -13.14 0.90
CA ASN A 194 -4.55 -13.13 -0.45
C ASN A 194 -3.90 -12.00 -1.27
N SER A 195 -3.17 -12.39 -2.32
CA SER A 195 -2.53 -11.45 -3.25
C SER A 195 -3.52 -10.73 -4.18
N ARG A 196 -4.78 -11.18 -4.22
CA ARG A 196 -5.83 -10.61 -5.05
C ARG A 196 -6.57 -9.50 -4.32
N ASP A 197 -6.57 -8.31 -4.88
CA ASP A 197 -7.43 -7.22 -4.43
C ASP A 197 -8.89 -7.51 -4.82
N LEU A 198 -9.79 -7.58 -3.84
CA LEU A 198 -11.19 -7.95 -4.05
C LEU A 198 -12.03 -6.84 -4.72
N ALA A 199 -11.53 -5.59 -4.76
CA ALA A 199 -12.22 -4.50 -5.42
C ALA A 199 -11.89 -4.42 -6.92
N SER A 200 -10.61 -4.61 -7.26
CA SER A 200 -10.12 -4.51 -8.65
C SER A 200 -9.89 -5.87 -9.32
N PHE A 201 -9.95 -6.97 -8.57
CA PHE A 201 -9.56 -8.33 -8.97
C PHE A 201 -8.10 -8.48 -9.46
N ARG A 202 -7.28 -7.44 -9.30
CA ARG A 202 -5.86 -7.49 -9.66
C ARG A 202 -5.07 -8.31 -8.65
N VAL A 203 -4.13 -9.09 -9.15
CA VAL A 203 -3.20 -9.87 -8.33
C VAL A 203 -1.88 -9.13 -8.24
N ASP A 204 -1.44 -8.81 -7.02
CA ASP A 204 -0.12 -8.25 -6.76
C ASP A 204 0.71 -9.20 -5.88
N PRO A 205 1.66 -9.94 -6.46
CA PRO A 205 2.46 -10.91 -5.71
C PRO A 205 3.32 -10.32 -4.58
N LEU A 206 3.53 -9.01 -4.53
CA LEU A 206 4.31 -8.39 -3.45
C LEU A 206 3.47 -8.00 -2.22
N VAL A 207 2.14 -8.03 -2.31
CA VAL A 207 1.25 -7.72 -1.17
C VAL A 207 1.42 -8.73 -0.02
N PRO A 208 1.38 -10.06 -0.25
CA PRO A 208 1.59 -11.01 0.83
C PRO A 208 2.94 -10.83 1.54
N ALA A 209 4.00 -10.65 0.76
CA ALA A 209 5.34 -10.44 1.30
C ALA A 209 5.44 -9.21 2.22
N ALA A 210 4.75 -8.12 1.87
CA ALA A 210 4.73 -6.89 2.65
C ALA A 210 4.02 -7.03 4.00
N LEU A 211 3.03 -7.93 4.10
CA LEU A 211 2.22 -8.11 5.31
C LEU A 211 2.86 -9.04 6.34
N THR A 212 3.89 -9.80 5.97
CA THR A 212 4.56 -10.71 6.91
C THR A 212 5.20 -10.00 8.10
N SER A 213 5.65 -8.76 7.93
CA SER A 213 6.24 -7.94 8.99
C SER A 213 5.25 -7.43 10.04
N ASP A 214 3.96 -7.47 9.74
CA ASP A 214 2.91 -7.04 10.66
C ASP A 214 2.44 -8.18 11.61
N ILE A 215 2.99 -9.39 11.44
CA ILE A 215 2.65 -10.59 12.21
C ILE A 215 3.79 -10.88 13.20
N ASP A 216 3.51 -10.74 14.49
CA ASP A 216 4.49 -10.86 15.58
C ASP A 216 4.20 -12.03 16.53
N TRP A 217 3.49 -13.05 16.08
CA TRP A 217 3.22 -14.30 16.80
C TRP A 217 3.56 -15.52 15.93
N PRO A 218 3.83 -16.69 16.52
CA PRO A 218 4.10 -17.92 15.77
C PRO A 218 2.91 -18.30 14.88
N VAL A 219 3.13 -18.41 13.58
CA VAL A 219 2.08 -18.68 12.59
C VAL A 219 2.63 -19.37 11.36
N SER A 220 1.87 -20.27 10.76
CA SER A 220 2.10 -20.79 9.43
C SER A 220 1.41 -19.89 8.39
N LEU A 221 2.11 -19.54 7.31
CA LEU A 221 1.62 -18.64 6.29
C LEU A 221 1.24 -19.38 5.01
N VAL A 222 0.06 -19.09 4.48
CA VAL A 222 -0.44 -19.58 3.20
C VAL A 222 -0.51 -18.41 2.21
N TRP A 223 0.16 -18.54 1.08
CA TRP A 223 0.03 -17.59 -0.02
C TRP A 223 -1.17 -17.93 -0.87
N GLU A 224 -2.14 -17.04 -0.95
CA GLU A 224 -3.36 -17.25 -1.73
C GLU A 224 -3.38 -16.41 -3.00
N SER A 225 -3.89 -16.99 -4.07
CA SER A 225 -4.00 -16.42 -5.42
C SER A 225 -2.67 -16.20 -6.16
N GLY A 226 -2.69 -16.32 -7.49
CA GLY A 226 -1.57 -15.96 -8.37
C GLY A 226 -0.44 -16.98 -8.42
N VAL A 227 -0.66 -18.23 -7.99
CA VAL A 227 0.32 -19.32 -8.10
C VAL A 227 -0.04 -20.22 -9.27
N PHE A 228 0.78 -20.21 -10.31
CA PHE A 228 0.58 -20.98 -11.55
C PHE A 228 1.69 -22.00 -11.80
N GLY A 229 2.73 -22.05 -10.95
CA GLY A 229 3.83 -23.00 -11.06
C GLY A 229 4.93 -22.76 -10.03
N ALA A 230 6.11 -23.36 -10.30
CA ALA A 230 7.26 -23.34 -9.41
C ALA A 230 7.81 -21.91 -9.17
N GLU A 231 7.72 -21.01 -10.15
CA GLU A 231 8.30 -19.66 -10.04
C GLU A 231 7.60 -18.83 -8.95
N GLU A 232 6.29 -18.80 -8.96
CA GLU A 232 5.52 -18.09 -7.93
C GLU A 232 5.69 -18.76 -6.57
N ALA A 233 5.82 -20.09 -6.53
CA ALA A 233 6.08 -20.84 -5.31
C ALA A 233 7.47 -20.52 -4.70
N LYS A 234 8.52 -20.34 -5.53
CA LYS A 234 9.83 -19.87 -5.08
C LYS A 234 9.77 -18.47 -4.47
N VAL A 235 9.00 -17.56 -5.11
CA VAL A 235 8.78 -16.22 -4.54
C VAL A 235 8.10 -16.31 -3.18
N ALA A 236 7.04 -17.13 -3.07
CA ALA A 236 6.32 -17.34 -1.81
C ALA A 236 7.25 -17.92 -0.72
N ALA A 237 8.01 -18.99 -1.03
CA ALA A 237 9.00 -19.57 -0.12
C ALA A 237 10.06 -18.57 0.34
N GLY A 238 10.60 -17.78 -0.61
CA GLY A 238 11.57 -16.72 -0.31
C GLY A 238 11.00 -15.58 0.55
N CYS A 239 9.66 -15.43 0.60
CA CYS A 239 8.98 -14.49 1.49
C CYS A 239 8.56 -15.09 2.83
N GLY A 240 8.89 -16.37 3.10
CA GLY A 240 8.61 -17.05 4.37
C GLY A 240 7.27 -17.79 4.41
N PHE A 241 6.63 -18.03 3.27
CA PHE A 241 5.41 -18.82 3.19
C PHE A 241 5.74 -20.32 3.10
N GLY A 242 5.20 -21.11 4.03
CA GLY A 242 5.36 -22.57 4.02
C GLY A 242 4.34 -23.30 3.15
N ALA A 243 3.29 -22.62 2.72
CA ALA A 243 2.25 -23.20 1.89
C ALA A 243 1.70 -22.22 0.85
N VAL A 244 1.14 -22.76 -0.22
CA VAL A 244 0.42 -22.01 -1.25
C VAL A 244 -0.93 -22.64 -1.55
N LEU A 245 -1.93 -21.82 -1.92
CA LEU A 245 -3.20 -22.27 -2.44
C LEU A 245 -3.18 -22.18 -3.97
N ALA A 246 -3.15 -23.33 -4.62
CA ALA A 246 -3.12 -23.48 -6.07
C ALA A 246 -4.54 -23.80 -6.60
N GLY A 247 -5.14 -22.84 -7.29
CA GLY A 247 -6.47 -22.98 -7.89
C GLY A 247 -6.39 -23.24 -9.40
N GLU A 248 -6.52 -22.16 -10.19
CA GLU A 248 -6.62 -22.22 -11.65
C GLU A 248 -5.49 -22.98 -12.34
N GLY A 249 -4.24 -22.78 -11.88
CA GLY A 249 -3.07 -23.48 -12.43
C GLY A 249 -3.17 -24.99 -12.25
N ALA A 250 -3.53 -25.45 -11.05
CA ALA A 250 -3.67 -26.88 -10.75
C ALA A 250 -4.83 -27.56 -11.48
N VAL A 251 -5.96 -26.84 -11.69
CA VAL A 251 -7.09 -27.35 -12.46
C VAL A 251 -6.72 -27.58 -13.92
N ARG A 252 -5.97 -26.62 -14.51
CA ARG A 252 -5.54 -26.71 -15.91
C ARG A 252 -4.43 -27.76 -16.14
N ASN A 253 -3.50 -27.86 -15.21
CA ASN A 253 -2.37 -28.76 -15.28
C ASN A 253 -1.96 -29.30 -13.90
N PRO A 254 -2.51 -30.44 -13.45
CA PRO A 254 -2.16 -31.02 -12.16
C PRO A 254 -0.66 -31.38 -12.00
N ARG A 255 0.09 -31.49 -13.08
CA ARG A 255 1.54 -31.81 -13.05
C ARG A 255 2.39 -30.69 -12.44
N ILE A 256 1.84 -29.46 -12.28
CA ILE A 256 2.55 -28.38 -11.59
C ILE A 256 2.61 -28.58 -10.06
N ILE A 257 1.77 -29.45 -9.49
CA ILE A 257 1.69 -29.66 -8.03
C ILE A 257 3.02 -30.14 -7.44
N PRO A 258 3.68 -31.19 -7.96
CA PRO A 258 4.99 -31.60 -7.47
C PRO A 258 6.06 -30.54 -7.67
N GLU A 259 6.05 -29.80 -8.77
CA GLU A 259 6.99 -28.70 -9.03
C GLU A 259 6.85 -27.57 -7.99
N ILE A 260 5.61 -27.21 -7.64
CA ILE A 260 5.29 -26.23 -6.58
C ILE A 260 5.76 -26.77 -5.22
N ALA A 261 5.49 -28.03 -4.90
CA ALA A 261 5.88 -28.66 -3.64
C ALA A 261 7.40 -28.68 -3.47
N GLU A 262 8.14 -29.02 -4.51
CA GLU A 262 9.61 -28.98 -4.52
C GLU A 262 10.14 -27.53 -4.32
N ALA A 263 9.53 -26.56 -5.00
CA ALA A 263 9.89 -25.14 -4.87
C ALA A 263 9.67 -24.61 -3.44
N LEU A 264 8.64 -25.08 -2.74
CA LEU A 264 8.37 -24.72 -1.33
C LEU A 264 9.32 -25.43 -0.36
N ALA A 265 9.70 -26.69 -0.64
CA ALA A 265 10.58 -27.49 0.22
C ALA A 265 12.05 -27.01 0.21
N GLY A 266 12.44 -26.19 -0.76
CA GLY A 266 13.77 -25.57 -0.81
C GLY A 266 14.02 -24.79 0.49
N ARG A 267 14.95 -25.27 1.34
CA ARG A 267 15.23 -24.68 2.67
C ARG A 267 15.56 -23.21 2.58
N PRO A 268 14.99 -22.35 3.46
CA PRO A 268 15.49 -21.00 3.63
C PRO A 268 16.95 -21.08 4.11
N ALA A 269 17.86 -20.35 3.47
CA ALA A 269 19.22 -20.19 3.97
C ALA A 269 19.19 -19.44 5.31
N GLN A 270 20.16 -19.73 6.18
CA GLN A 270 20.29 -19.08 7.48
C GLN A 270 20.41 -17.55 7.33
N GLU A 271 19.80 -16.81 8.26
CA GLU A 271 19.95 -15.36 8.36
C GLU A 271 21.45 -15.00 8.37
N GLY A 272 21.88 -14.17 7.43
CA GLY A 272 23.26 -13.67 7.35
C GLY A 272 24.07 -14.09 6.12
N THR A 273 23.58 -14.99 5.27
CA THR A 273 24.18 -15.27 3.97
C THR A 273 23.36 -14.55 2.89
N GLY A 274 24.01 -13.87 1.94
CA GLY A 274 23.41 -13.05 0.88
C GLY A 274 22.45 -13.82 -0.04
N ASP A 275 21.31 -14.24 0.52
CA ASP A 275 20.36 -15.11 -0.16
C ASP A 275 19.49 -14.29 -1.13
N SER A 276 19.63 -14.55 -2.40
CA SER A 276 18.86 -13.98 -3.50
C SER A 276 17.34 -14.11 -3.33
N ARG A 277 16.87 -15.04 -2.50
CA ARG A 277 15.45 -15.26 -2.20
C ARG A 277 14.78 -14.09 -1.50
N PHE A 278 15.53 -13.23 -0.80
CA PHE A 278 15.00 -12.07 -0.10
C PHE A 278 14.72 -10.85 -0.98
N PHE A 279 15.17 -10.84 -2.24
CA PHE A 279 15.02 -9.68 -3.13
C PHE A 279 13.57 -9.15 -3.19
N TRP A 280 12.60 -10.01 -3.46
CA TRP A 280 11.19 -9.63 -3.57
C TRP A 280 10.58 -9.22 -2.24
N LYS A 281 10.98 -9.87 -1.14
CA LYS A 281 10.55 -9.53 0.22
C LYS A 281 11.03 -8.12 0.60
N GLU A 282 12.31 -7.83 0.39
CA GLU A 282 12.89 -6.52 0.69
C GLU A 282 12.22 -5.40 -0.12
N LEU A 283 11.96 -5.61 -1.41
CA LEU A 283 11.21 -4.64 -2.22
C LEU A 283 9.79 -4.43 -1.70
N ALA A 284 9.11 -5.50 -1.33
CA ALA A 284 7.76 -5.44 -0.78
C ALA A 284 7.72 -4.63 0.53
N LEU A 285 8.69 -4.83 1.41
CA LEU A 285 8.80 -4.10 2.68
C LEU A 285 9.07 -2.61 2.47
N ARG A 286 10.00 -2.24 1.57
CA ARG A 286 10.28 -0.83 1.24
C ARG A 286 9.07 -0.12 0.66
N ARG A 287 8.36 -0.78 -0.24
CA ARG A 287 7.10 -0.28 -0.77
C ARG A 287 6.05 -0.09 0.31
N ALA A 288 5.92 -1.03 1.22
CA ALA A 288 4.96 -0.99 2.34
C ALA A 288 5.29 0.12 3.36
N ALA A 289 6.56 0.51 3.49
CA ALA A 289 7.00 1.67 4.24
C ALA A 289 6.67 3.01 3.56
N GLY A 290 6.03 2.99 2.38
CA GLY A 290 5.58 4.20 1.68
C GLY A 290 6.62 4.83 0.74
N LYS A 291 7.78 4.21 0.56
CA LYS A 291 8.81 4.71 -0.36
C LYS A 291 8.40 4.46 -1.82
N ILE A 292 7.96 5.49 -2.52
CA ILE A 292 7.58 5.46 -3.95
C ILE A 292 8.02 6.79 -4.60
N PRO A 293 8.75 6.73 -5.74
CA PRO A 293 9.27 5.53 -6.37
C PRO A 293 10.47 4.92 -5.64
N LEU A 294 10.64 3.61 -5.75
CA LEU A 294 11.92 2.97 -5.52
C LEU A 294 12.90 3.41 -6.61
N VAL A 295 14.17 3.54 -6.29
CA VAL A 295 15.18 4.07 -7.21
C VAL A 295 16.26 3.02 -7.48
N LYS A 296 16.43 2.68 -8.75
CA LYS A 296 17.55 1.87 -9.23
C LYS A 296 18.55 2.76 -9.97
N ILE A 297 19.82 2.68 -9.57
CA ILE A 297 20.94 3.31 -10.29
C ILE A 297 21.70 2.18 -11.00
N CYS A 298 21.72 2.23 -12.33
CA CYS A 298 22.26 1.17 -13.17
C CYS A 298 23.57 1.55 -13.88
N GLY A 299 24.39 0.53 -14.20
CA GLY A 299 25.68 0.72 -14.88
C GLY A 299 26.77 1.27 -13.97
N LEU A 300 26.80 0.78 -12.73
CA LEU A 300 27.84 1.09 -11.77
C LEU A 300 29.08 0.24 -12.05
N THR A 301 30.26 0.86 -12.07
CA THR A 301 31.56 0.21 -12.35
C THR A 301 32.60 0.47 -11.26
N ARG A 302 32.31 1.34 -10.27
CA ARG A 302 33.24 1.75 -9.23
C ARG A 302 32.59 1.75 -7.87
N LEU A 303 33.39 1.50 -6.81
CA LEU A 303 32.93 1.47 -5.42
C LEU A 303 32.38 2.85 -4.98
N GLU A 304 33.11 3.92 -5.26
CA GLU A 304 32.70 5.26 -4.87
C GLU A 304 31.35 5.69 -5.47
N ASP A 305 31.03 5.25 -6.69
CA ASP A 305 29.75 5.55 -7.33
C ASP A 305 28.63 4.75 -6.67
N ALA A 306 28.87 3.50 -6.27
CA ALA A 306 27.92 2.65 -5.58
C ALA A 306 27.58 3.20 -4.18
N GLU A 307 28.61 3.64 -3.42
CA GLU A 307 28.46 4.27 -2.12
C GLU A 307 27.68 5.60 -2.23
N THR A 308 28.04 6.45 -3.19
CA THR A 308 27.37 7.74 -3.44
C THR A 308 25.90 7.54 -3.81
N ALA A 309 25.59 6.59 -4.70
CA ALA A 309 24.23 6.29 -5.11
C ALA A 309 23.38 5.80 -3.91
N ALA A 310 23.91 4.89 -3.12
CA ALA A 310 23.22 4.36 -1.95
C ALA A 310 23.03 5.44 -0.86
N ALA A 311 24.06 6.25 -0.57
CA ALA A 311 23.97 7.37 0.39
C ALA A 311 22.94 8.41 -0.03
N ALA A 312 22.77 8.64 -1.33
CA ALA A 312 21.73 9.51 -1.86
C ALA A 312 20.30 8.91 -1.75
N GLY A 313 20.17 7.60 -1.50
CA GLY A 313 18.89 6.92 -1.28
C GLY A 313 18.50 5.91 -2.36
N ALA A 314 19.44 5.44 -3.18
CA ALA A 314 19.16 4.36 -4.14
C ALA A 314 18.81 3.05 -3.41
N ASP A 315 17.73 2.41 -3.86
CA ASP A 315 17.26 1.13 -3.33
C ASP A 315 17.97 -0.05 -3.96
N ILE A 316 18.31 0.10 -5.25
CA ILE A 316 18.91 -0.94 -6.08
C ILE A 316 20.14 -0.38 -6.80
N LEU A 317 21.22 -1.11 -6.70
CA LEU A 317 22.48 -0.88 -7.42
C LEU A 317 22.57 -1.89 -8.58
N GLY A 318 22.61 -1.40 -9.81
CA GLY A 318 22.63 -2.22 -11.03
C GLY A 318 24.03 -2.33 -11.66
N PHE A 319 24.45 -3.55 -11.94
CA PHE A 319 25.76 -3.90 -12.46
C PHE A 319 25.61 -4.65 -13.79
N ILE A 320 26.19 -4.13 -14.86
CA ILE A 320 26.08 -4.74 -16.20
C ILE A 320 27.17 -5.81 -16.35
N LEU A 321 26.74 -7.05 -16.54
CA LEU A 321 27.61 -8.21 -16.74
C LEU A 321 27.85 -8.50 -18.23
N ALA A 322 26.95 -8.04 -19.09
CA ALA A 322 27.03 -8.17 -20.54
C ALA A 322 28.08 -7.22 -21.17
N PRO A 323 28.56 -7.50 -22.37
CA PRO A 323 29.44 -6.61 -23.12
C PRO A 323 28.82 -5.21 -23.30
N SER A 324 29.44 -4.20 -22.69
CA SER A 324 28.96 -2.82 -22.65
C SER A 324 30.09 -1.87 -22.22
N PRO A 325 30.08 -0.59 -22.64
CA PRO A 325 30.95 0.43 -22.05
C PRO A 325 30.79 0.61 -20.52
N ARG A 326 29.70 0.06 -19.96
CA ARG A 326 29.34 0.09 -18.51
C ARG A 326 29.46 -1.27 -17.86
N ARG A 327 30.15 -2.21 -18.50
CA ARG A 327 30.40 -3.53 -17.92
C ARG A 327 31.29 -3.38 -16.68
N VAL A 328 30.87 -4.06 -15.59
CA VAL A 328 31.68 -4.18 -14.38
C VAL A 328 32.50 -5.47 -14.46
N GLU A 329 33.76 -5.42 -14.04
CA GLU A 329 34.57 -6.61 -13.86
C GLU A 329 34.14 -7.38 -12.60
N GLU A 330 34.15 -8.72 -12.66
CA GLU A 330 33.69 -9.59 -11.58
C GLU A 330 34.40 -9.28 -10.26
N GLU A 331 35.72 -9.08 -10.29
CA GLU A 331 36.54 -8.78 -9.11
C GLU A 331 36.09 -7.45 -8.44
N THR A 332 35.81 -6.43 -9.25
CA THR A 332 35.31 -5.14 -8.76
C THR A 332 33.95 -5.32 -8.10
N LEU A 333 33.03 -6.07 -8.72
CA LEU A 333 31.70 -6.33 -8.18
C LEU A 333 31.76 -7.10 -6.85
N ARG A 334 32.65 -8.09 -6.73
CA ARG A 334 32.91 -8.81 -5.49
C ARG A 334 33.46 -7.90 -4.41
N SER A 335 34.36 -6.98 -4.75
CA SER A 335 34.89 -5.97 -3.82
C SER A 335 33.79 -5.03 -3.31
N ILE A 336 32.91 -4.54 -4.20
CA ILE A 336 31.75 -3.70 -3.84
C ILE A 336 30.81 -4.45 -2.88
N ALA A 337 30.51 -5.71 -3.16
CA ALA A 337 29.65 -6.52 -2.30
C ALA A 337 30.26 -6.74 -0.91
N GLN A 338 31.56 -7.04 -0.82
CA GLN A 338 32.28 -7.18 0.46
C GLN A 338 32.28 -5.88 1.27
N ALA A 339 32.47 -4.72 0.60
CA ALA A 339 32.40 -3.41 1.24
C ALA A 339 30.99 -3.11 1.77
N ALA A 340 29.94 -3.45 1.01
CA ALA A 340 28.55 -3.30 1.44
C ALA A 340 28.23 -4.17 2.67
N GLU A 341 28.67 -5.42 2.69
CA GLU A 341 28.51 -6.29 3.86
C GLU A 341 29.27 -5.79 5.08
N ALA A 342 30.48 -5.28 4.88
CA ALA A 342 31.26 -4.67 5.97
C ALA A 342 30.57 -3.41 6.52
N ALA A 343 29.94 -2.62 5.65
CA ALA A 343 29.15 -1.48 6.06
C ALA A 343 27.91 -1.89 6.87
N LEU A 344 27.20 -2.94 6.45
CA LEU A 344 26.04 -3.49 7.15
C LEU A 344 26.40 -4.05 8.53
N ARG A 345 27.56 -4.73 8.65
CA ARG A 345 28.05 -5.23 9.94
C ARG A 345 28.43 -4.11 10.92
N ARG A 346 28.94 -2.99 10.42
CA ARG A 346 29.27 -1.81 11.24
C ARG A 346 28.04 -1.03 11.67
N ASP A 347 27.10 -0.88 10.76
CA ASP A 347 25.84 -0.15 10.96
C ASP A 347 24.69 -0.89 10.23
N PRO A 348 23.79 -1.56 10.99
CA PRO A 348 22.62 -2.22 10.41
C PRO A 348 21.67 -1.28 9.64
N ALA A 349 21.76 0.04 9.86
CA ALA A 349 20.98 1.04 9.14
C ALA A 349 21.71 1.59 7.88
N SER A 350 22.95 1.15 7.62
CA SER A 350 23.77 1.62 6.50
C SER A 350 23.02 1.58 5.17
N PRO A 351 22.76 2.70 4.48
CA PRO A 351 22.10 2.71 3.18
C PRO A 351 22.84 1.86 2.15
N PHE A 352 24.18 1.90 2.16
CA PHE A 352 25.00 1.13 1.24
C PHE A 352 24.93 -0.38 1.53
N GLY A 353 25.01 -0.77 2.82
CA GLY A 353 24.89 -2.17 3.23
C GLY A 353 23.51 -2.77 2.91
N ARG A 354 22.46 -1.96 3.00
CA ARG A 354 21.07 -2.36 2.72
C ARG A 354 20.65 -2.26 1.25
N ALA A 355 21.44 -1.62 0.39
CA ALA A 355 21.10 -1.50 -1.02
C ALA A 355 21.10 -2.87 -1.71
N LEU A 356 20.04 -3.18 -2.49
CA LEU A 356 19.93 -4.40 -3.24
C LEU A 356 20.84 -4.33 -4.47
N ARG A 357 21.52 -5.43 -4.79
CA ARG A 357 22.45 -5.53 -5.93
C ARG A 357 21.83 -6.39 -7.02
N VAL A 358 21.80 -5.88 -8.26
CA VAL A 358 21.20 -6.54 -9.42
C VAL A 358 22.21 -6.64 -10.55
N GLY A 359 22.44 -7.86 -11.03
CA GLY A 359 23.23 -8.10 -12.25
C GLY A 359 22.35 -7.95 -13.50
N VAL A 360 22.84 -7.26 -14.52
CA VAL A 360 22.15 -7.11 -15.80
C VAL A 360 22.81 -7.98 -16.84
N ILE A 361 22.08 -8.93 -17.43
CA ILE A 361 22.52 -9.78 -18.53
C ILE A 361 21.67 -9.54 -19.77
N VAL A 362 22.24 -9.81 -20.93
CA VAL A 362 21.60 -9.60 -22.23
C VAL A 362 21.48 -10.94 -22.95
N GLU A 363 20.29 -11.21 -23.45
CA GLU A 363 20.01 -12.40 -24.26
C GLU A 363 20.70 -12.34 -25.62
N LYS A 364 20.94 -13.51 -26.24
CA LYS A 364 21.42 -13.59 -27.61
C LYS A 364 20.39 -13.04 -28.61
N ARG A 365 20.83 -12.66 -29.78
CA ARG A 365 19.95 -12.13 -30.83
C ARG A 365 18.86 -13.10 -31.32
N ASP A 366 19.03 -14.39 -31.06
CA ASP A 366 18.05 -15.44 -31.36
C ASP A 366 17.00 -15.62 -30.24
N GLY A 367 16.99 -14.74 -29.24
CA GLY A 367 16.09 -14.80 -28.09
C GLY A 367 16.46 -15.84 -27.05
N LYS A 368 17.59 -16.52 -27.17
CA LYS A 368 18.06 -17.48 -26.19
C LYS A 368 18.92 -16.83 -25.12
N MET A 369 18.93 -17.44 -23.95
CA MET A 369 19.82 -17.01 -22.87
C MET A 369 21.30 -17.23 -23.26
N ASP A 370 22.14 -16.26 -22.91
CA ASP A 370 23.58 -16.41 -23.04
C ASP A 370 24.09 -17.29 -21.89
N GLU A 371 24.68 -18.45 -22.22
CA GLU A 371 25.08 -19.46 -21.24
C GLU A 371 26.19 -18.95 -20.30
N GLU A 372 27.18 -18.21 -20.83
CA GLU A 372 28.30 -17.67 -20.05
C GLU A 372 27.80 -16.61 -19.06
N GLN A 373 27.03 -15.64 -19.53
CA GLN A 373 26.44 -14.61 -18.65
C GLN A 373 25.50 -15.23 -17.61
N THR A 374 24.72 -16.23 -18.01
CA THR A 374 23.79 -16.93 -17.09
C THR A 374 24.54 -17.73 -16.03
N ALA A 375 25.63 -18.40 -16.38
CA ALA A 375 26.47 -19.12 -15.45
C ALA A 375 27.17 -18.17 -14.48
N LEU A 376 27.71 -17.04 -14.95
CA LEU A 376 28.29 -16.00 -14.10
C LEU A 376 27.26 -15.44 -13.13
N ALA A 377 26.08 -15.05 -13.64
CA ALA A 377 25.01 -14.52 -12.79
C ALA A 377 24.59 -15.52 -11.70
N ARG A 378 24.50 -16.81 -12.03
CA ARG A 378 24.19 -17.87 -11.07
C ARG A 378 25.26 -18.00 -9.99
N SER A 379 26.55 -17.96 -10.37
CA SER A 379 27.65 -17.96 -9.41
C SER A 379 27.56 -16.78 -8.45
N LEU A 380 27.39 -15.57 -8.98
CA LEU A 380 27.28 -14.35 -8.19
C LEU A 380 26.06 -14.34 -7.24
N LEU A 381 24.93 -14.93 -7.66
CA LEU A 381 23.75 -15.11 -6.81
C LEU A 381 24.02 -16.11 -5.68
N ASN A 382 24.62 -17.25 -5.98
CA ASN A 382 24.96 -18.28 -4.99
C ASN A 382 25.95 -17.76 -3.93
N ASP A 383 26.87 -16.90 -4.35
CA ASP A 383 27.86 -16.27 -3.47
C ASP A 383 27.27 -15.04 -2.72
N GLY A 384 26.00 -14.66 -2.96
CA GLY A 384 25.37 -13.49 -2.36
C GLY A 384 25.91 -12.13 -2.83
N ILE A 385 26.70 -12.13 -3.91
CA ILE A 385 27.26 -10.91 -4.48
C ILE A 385 26.17 -10.04 -5.12
N ILE A 386 25.21 -10.67 -5.80
CA ILE A 386 23.99 -10.03 -6.30
C ILE A 386 22.75 -10.73 -5.71
N HIS A 387 21.60 -10.04 -5.72
CA HIS A 387 20.36 -10.53 -5.13
C HIS A 387 19.31 -10.94 -6.17
N ALA A 388 19.40 -10.39 -7.39
CA ALA A 388 18.54 -10.71 -8.52
C ALA A 388 19.21 -10.38 -9.85
N VAL A 389 18.57 -10.79 -10.93
CA VAL A 389 19.04 -10.55 -12.31
C VAL A 389 17.98 -9.76 -13.10
N GLN A 390 18.42 -8.74 -13.82
CA GLN A 390 17.64 -8.08 -14.85
C GLN A 390 17.98 -8.71 -16.21
N LEU A 391 16.94 -9.20 -16.90
CA LEU A 391 17.08 -9.79 -18.23
C LEU A 391 16.75 -8.74 -19.28
N HIS A 392 17.68 -8.46 -20.16
CA HIS A 392 17.51 -7.58 -21.32
C HIS A 392 17.52 -8.38 -22.62
N GLY A 393 16.64 -8.04 -23.56
CA GLY A 393 16.57 -8.69 -24.87
C GLY A 393 15.14 -9.06 -25.24
N ASP A 394 15.00 -9.97 -26.19
CA ASP A 394 13.73 -10.30 -26.85
C ASP A 394 13.28 -11.76 -26.59
N ALA A 395 13.87 -12.45 -25.59
CA ALA A 395 13.42 -13.80 -25.16
C ALA A 395 11.96 -13.79 -24.76
N ASP A 396 11.29 -14.86 -25.07
CA ASP A 396 9.89 -15.06 -24.69
C ASP A 396 9.73 -15.46 -23.21
N PRO A 397 8.50 -15.42 -22.68
CA PRO A 397 8.24 -15.81 -21.30
C PRO A 397 8.60 -17.26 -20.95
N GLY A 398 8.57 -18.18 -21.92
CA GLY A 398 8.89 -19.59 -21.73
C GLY A 398 10.39 -19.80 -21.47
N GLU A 399 11.25 -19.15 -22.23
CA GLU A 399 12.71 -19.16 -22.04
C GLU A 399 13.08 -18.57 -20.66
N CYS A 400 12.44 -17.46 -20.29
CA CYS A 400 12.66 -16.84 -18.98
C CYS A 400 12.13 -17.69 -17.80
N ALA A 401 11.07 -18.45 -17.99
CA ALA A 401 10.52 -19.34 -16.97
C ALA A 401 11.46 -20.50 -16.61
N ALA A 402 12.39 -20.88 -17.48
CA ALA A 402 13.41 -21.89 -17.20
C ALA A 402 14.51 -21.41 -16.23
N ILE A 403 14.54 -20.10 -15.90
CA ILE A 403 15.52 -19.50 -14.99
C ILE A 403 15.19 -19.85 -13.56
N ALA A 404 16.14 -20.45 -12.85
CA ALA A 404 15.95 -20.93 -11.49
C ALA A 404 16.37 -19.94 -10.39
N PHE A 405 16.40 -18.64 -10.68
CA PHE A 405 16.81 -17.59 -9.76
C PHE A 405 15.92 -16.35 -9.84
N PRO A 406 15.93 -15.44 -8.84
CA PRO A 406 15.13 -14.21 -8.88
C PRO A 406 15.52 -13.31 -10.06
N TYR A 407 14.54 -12.99 -10.90
CA TYR A 407 14.75 -12.11 -12.05
C TYR A 407 13.56 -11.19 -12.31
N PHE A 408 13.81 -10.15 -13.09
CA PHE A 408 12.78 -9.36 -13.75
C PHE A 408 13.20 -9.05 -15.18
N LYS A 409 12.21 -9.01 -16.08
CA LYS A 409 12.43 -8.75 -17.52
C LYS A 409 12.33 -7.27 -17.84
N ALA A 410 13.29 -6.73 -18.59
CA ALA A 410 13.18 -5.44 -19.26
C ALA A 410 12.47 -5.62 -20.61
N LEU A 411 11.35 -4.93 -20.78
CA LEU A 411 10.51 -4.92 -21.97
C LEU A 411 10.76 -3.64 -22.78
N ARG A 412 10.91 -3.75 -24.09
CA ARG A 412 11.21 -2.61 -24.98
C ARG A 412 10.23 -2.57 -26.15
N PRO A 413 8.93 -2.28 -25.91
CA PRO A 413 7.95 -2.21 -26.98
C PRO A 413 8.26 -1.06 -27.95
N SER A 414 8.19 -1.36 -29.23
CA SER A 414 8.45 -0.39 -30.32
C SER A 414 7.23 0.47 -30.70
N SER A 415 6.06 0.13 -30.16
CA SER A 415 4.80 0.82 -30.43
C SER A 415 3.80 0.61 -29.30
N PRO A 416 2.73 1.43 -29.21
CA PRO A 416 1.63 1.21 -28.25
C PRO A 416 0.97 -0.17 -28.36
N ALA A 417 0.75 -0.67 -29.58
CA ALA A 417 0.18 -2.01 -29.79
C ALA A 417 1.11 -3.13 -29.30
N ALA A 418 2.41 -3.01 -29.51
CA ALA A 418 3.41 -3.93 -28.96
C ALA A 418 3.43 -3.86 -27.43
N ALA A 419 3.27 -2.66 -26.84
CA ALA A 419 3.20 -2.47 -25.42
C ALA A 419 1.97 -3.17 -24.78
N GLU A 420 0.81 -3.07 -25.41
CA GLU A 420 -0.40 -3.77 -24.99
C GLU A 420 -0.25 -5.29 -25.04
N SER A 421 0.35 -5.80 -26.13
CA SER A 421 0.61 -7.23 -26.30
C SER A 421 1.56 -7.77 -25.22
N LEU A 422 2.67 -7.07 -24.95
CA LEU A 422 3.65 -7.45 -23.93
C LEU A 422 3.15 -7.25 -22.49
N ALA A 423 2.16 -6.41 -22.30
CA ALA A 423 1.55 -6.13 -21.00
C ALA A 423 0.55 -7.20 -20.55
N ALA A 424 0.09 -8.07 -21.46
CA ALA A 424 -0.92 -9.08 -21.17
C ALA A 424 -0.57 -9.94 -19.96
N ALA A 425 -1.61 -10.26 -19.15
CA ALA A 425 -1.44 -10.89 -17.86
C ALA A 425 -0.84 -12.31 -17.95
N PRO A 426 -0.12 -12.79 -16.92
CA PRO A 426 0.31 -14.16 -16.81
C PRO A 426 -0.92 -15.08 -16.68
N GLY A 427 -1.08 -15.97 -17.59
CA GLY A 427 -2.18 -16.95 -17.59
C GLY A 427 -1.89 -18.00 -18.63
N ASP A 428 -1.66 -17.58 -19.87
CA ASP A 428 -1.38 -18.46 -21.00
C ASP A 428 -0.16 -17.92 -21.76
N GLY A 429 1.05 -18.02 -21.14
CA GLY A 429 2.31 -17.63 -21.77
C GLY A 429 2.87 -16.25 -21.40
N GLY A 430 2.35 -15.57 -20.36
CA GLY A 430 2.85 -14.27 -19.91
C GLY A 430 4.03 -14.35 -18.93
N TRP A 431 4.62 -13.18 -18.63
CA TRP A 431 5.77 -13.03 -17.73
C TRP A 431 5.42 -13.47 -16.29
N ARG A 432 6.16 -14.43 -15.72
CA ARG A 432 5.93 -14.99 -14.37
C ARG A 432 6.60 -14.20 -13.26
N SER A 433 7.63 -13.40 -13.60
CA SER A 433 8.25 -12.49 -12.64
C SER A 433 7.23 -11.54 -12.00
N PRO A 434 7.30 -11.25 -10.68
CA PRO A 434 6.41 -10.30 -10.00
C PRO A 434 6.34 -8.92 -10.63
N ARG A 435 7.42 -8.48 -11.25
CA ARG A 435 7.54 -7.18 -11.95
C ARG A 435 8.25 -7.32 -13.28
N VAL A 436 7.94 -6.39 -14.17
CA VAL A 436 8.65 -6.16 -15.41
C VAL A 436 9.04 -4.69 -15.51
N LEU A 437 10.18 -4.40 -16.13
CA LEU A 437 10.70 -3.06 -16.31
C LEU A 437 10.40 -2.62 -17.76
N LEU A 438 9.70 -1.50 -17.92
CA LEU A 438 9.47 -0.89 -19.21
C LEU A 438 10.64 0.04 -19.54
N ASP A 439 11.36 -0.23 -20.64
CA ASP A 439 12.50 0.58 -21.11
C ASP A 439 12.24 1.18 -22.48
N ALA A 440 12.98 2.23 -22.82
CA ALA A 440 12.88 2.87 -24.12
C ALA A 440 13.37 1.95 -25.25
N PHE A 441 12.66 1.94 -26.37
CA PHE A 441 13.04 1.15 -27.53
C PHE A 441 14.21 1.78 -28.30
N SER A 442 15.20 0.97 -28.69
CA SER A 442 16.26 1.30 -29.61
C SER A 442 16.57 0.09 -30.49
N LEU A 443 16.74 0.30 -31.78
CA LEU A 443 17.12 -0.74 -32.72
C LEU A 443 18.60 -1.18 -32.62
N SER A 444 19.46 -0.29 -32.15
CA SER A 444 20.92 -0.49 -32.16
C SER A 444 21.51 -0.89 -30.80
N GLU A 445 20.85 -0.57 -29.70
CA GLU A 445 21.40 -0.75 -28.35
C GLU A 445 20.38 -1.30 -27.34
N TYR A 446 20.85 -2.17 -26.47
CA TYR A 446 20.06 -2.73 -25.35
C TYR A 446 20.21 -1.84 -24.11
N GLY A 447 19.60 -0.62 -24.13
CA GLY A 447 19.59 0.30 -22.98
C GLY A 447 20.73 1.35 -23.00
N GLY A 448 20.63 2.36 -22.13
CA GLY A 448 21.64 3.41 -21.96
C GLY A 448 21.71 4.44 -23.09
N THR A 449 20.73 4.46 -24.00
CA THR A 449 20.70 5.35 -25.18
C THR A 449 20.39 6.80 -24.85
N GLY A 450 19.97 7.10 -23.61
CA GLY A 450 19.51 8.44 -23.21
C GLY A 450 18.16 8.86 -23.82
N ARG A 451 17.53 8.03 -24.63
CA ARG A 451 16.20 8.30 -25.22
C ARG A 451 15.12 8.09 -24.17
N GLN A 452 14.19 9.02 -24.11
CA GLN A 452 13.02 8.90 -23.25
C GLN A 452 12.03 7.89 -23.83
N ALA A 453 11.42 7.08 -22.97
CA ALA A 453 10.35 6.19 -23.36
C ALA A 453 9.15 7.00 -23.89
N ASP A 454 8.54 6.53 -24.99
CA ASP A 454 7.41 7.20 -25.62
C ASP A 454 6.20 7.24 -24.67
N PRO A 455 5.64 8.43 -24.39
CA PRO A 455 4.44 8.56 -23.56
C PRO A 455 3.28 7.66 -23.97
N ALA A 456 3.02 7.50 -25.27
CA ALA A 456 1.95 6.66 -25.77
C ALA A 456 2.20 5.16 -25.46
N VAL A 457 3.45 4.73 -25.49
CA VAL A 457 3.86 3.36 -25.11
C VAL A 457 3.67 3.13 -23.63
N ILE A 458 4.06 4.09 -22.77
CA ILE A 458 3.89 3.99 -21.31
C ILE A 458 2.40 3.90 -20.94
N GLU A 459 1.56 4.73 -21.57
CA GLU A 459 0.11 4.75 -21.33
C GLU A 459 -0.58 3.48 -21.80
N ALA A 460 -0.23 2.97 -22.98
CA ALA A 460 -0.73 1.73 -23.54
C ALA A 460 -0.38 0.54 -22.63
N PHE A 461 0.88 0.43 -22.21
CA PHE A 461 1.35 -0.59 -21.28
C PHE A 461 0.60 -0.51 -19.95
N SER A 462 0.51 0.66 -19.34
CA SER A 462 -0.12 0.85 -18.02
C SER A 462 -1.62 0.56 -18.01
N ARG A 463 -2.30 0.76 -19.15
CA ARG A 463 -3.73 0.46 -19.32
C ARG A 463 -4.02 -1.03 -19.21
N VAL A 464 -3.17 -1.87 -19.76
CA VAL A 464 -3.37 -3.32 -19.91
C VAL A 464 -2.69 -4.12 -18.81
N SER A 465 -1.49 -3.71 -18.39
CA SER A 465 -0.59 -4.50 -17.55
C SER A 465 -1.19 -4.94 -16.21
N GLY A 466 -2.07 -4.14 -15.61
CA GLY A 466 -2.56 -4.43 -14.26
C GLY A 466 -1.49 -4.50 -13.16
N ARG A 467 -0.20 -4.42 -13.51
CA ARG A 467 0.97 -4.43 -12.61
C ARG A 467 1.42 -3.00 -12.31
N PRO A 468 2.04 -2.74 -11.14
CA PRO A 468 2.72 -1.49 -10.89
C PRO A 468 3.82 -1.23 -11.92
N LEU A 469 3.92 0.02 -12.39
CA LEU A 469 4.87 0.41 -13.43
C LEU A 469 6.30 0.50 -12.87
N TRP A 470 7.23 -0.23 -13.46
CA TRP A 470 8.67 -0.01 -13.36
C TRP A 470 9.14 0.65 -14.66
N LEU A 471 9.84 1.77 -14.57
CA LEU A 471 10.13 2.61 -15.73
C LEU A 471 11.62 2.93 -15.85
N ALA A 472 12.17 2.67 -17.01
CA ALA A 472 13.50 3.08 -17.45
C ALA A 472 13.42 3.95 -18.73
N GLY A 473 14.56 4.33 -19.26
CA GLY A 473 14.70 5.05 -20.53
C GLY A 473 14.74 6.57 -20.37
N GLY A 474 15.92 7.15 -20.58
CA GLY A 474 16.17 8.58 -20.68
C GLY A 474 15.85 9.43 -19.46
N LEU A 475 15.69 8.81 -18.28
CA LEU A 475 15.45 9.53 -17.03
C LEU A 475 16.71 10.27 -16.58
N ASN A 476 16.53 11.51 -16.16
CA ASN A 476 17.59 12.41 -15.71
C ASN A 476 17.03 13.45 -14.70
N PRO A 477 17.86 14.23 -14.02
CA PRO A 477 17.40 15.24 -13.03
C PRO A 477 16.38 16.26 -13.57
N GLY A 478 16.43 16.55 -14.88
CA GLY A 478 15.56 17.54 -15.51
C GLY A 478 14.15 17.06 -15.81
N ASN A 479 13.95 15.74 -16.00
CA ASN A 479 12.64 15.18 -16.35
C ASN A 479 12.04 14.25 -15.30
N ALA A 480 12.82 13.78 -14.32
CA ALA A 480 12.38 12.79 -13.33
C ALA A 480 11.14 13.23 -12.56
N GLU A 481 11.09 14.49 -12.09
CA GLU A 481 9.94 15.04 -11.38
C GLU A 481 8.65 14.95 -12.21
N ALA A 482 8.69 15.39 -13.47
CA ALA A 482 7.53 15.38 -14.37
C ALA A 482 7.06 13.96 -14.70
N VAL A 483 8.00 13.04 -14.94
CA VAL A 483 7.72 11.63 -15.23
C VAL A 483 7.08 10.93 -14.03
N ILE A 484 7.64 11.13 -12.83
CA ILE A 484 7.11 10.53 -11.60
C ILE A 484 5.69 11.06 -11.32
N ARG A 485 5.45 12.35 -11.46
CA ARG A 485 4.12 12.94 -11.26
C ARG A 485 3.09 12.43 -12.25
N ARG A 486 3.47 12.27 -13.53
CA ARG A 486 2.56 11.84 -14.59
C ARG A 486 2.20 10.36 -14.49
N TYR A 487 3.20 9.48 -14.34
CA TYR A 487 3.02 8.04 -14.48
C TYR A 487 3.04 7.28 -13.15
N ARG A 488 3.49 7.92 -12.06
CA ARG A 488 3.56 7.33 -10.72
C ARG A 488 4.19 5.94 -10.70
N PRO A 489 5.38 5.77 -11.28
CA PRO A 489 6.03 4.47 -11.30
C PRO A 489 6.33 3.99 -9.89
N GLU A 490 6.20 2.69 -9.66
CA GLU A 490 6.64 2.05 -8.40
C GLU A 490 8.17 2.06 -8.30
N LEU A 491 8.86 1.95 -9.45
CA LEU A 491 10.32 2.01 -9.54
C LEU A 491 10.75 2.80 -10.77
N ILE A 492 11.82 3.59 -10.61
CA ILE A 492 12.54 4.24 -11.70
C ILE A 492 13.95 3.68 -11.80
N ASP A 493 14.42 3.42 -13.02
CA ASP A 493 15.78 2.93 -13.33
C ASP A 493 16.54 3.98 -14.14
N ILE A 494 17.65 4.45 -13.60
CA ILE A 494 18.46 5.52 -14.18
C ILE A 494 19.88 5.04 -14.41
N SER A 495 20.42 5.30 -15.61
CA SER A 495 21.80 4.99 -15.96
C SER A 495 22.53 6.23 -16.50
N SER A 496 22.44 6.48 -17.82
CA SER A 496 23.20 7.54 -18.51
C SER A 496 22.82 8.96 -18.08
N GLY A 497 21.59 9.19 -17.60
CA GLY A 497 21.12 10.54 -17.21
C GLY A 497 21.85 11.19 -16.05
N ILE A 498 22.66 10.42 -15.32
CA ILE A 498 23.46 10.87 -14.17
C ILE A 498 24.95 10.56 -14.31
N GLU A 499 25.43 10.35 -15.54
CA GLU A 499 26.83 10.08 -15.83
C GLU A 499 27.58 11.31 -16.32
N SER A 500 28.87 11.40 -15.96
CA SER A 500 29.85 12.30 -16.57
C SER A 500 30.51 11.67 -17.78
N ALA A 501 30.70 10.35 -17.77
CA ALA A 501 31.15 9.51 -18.88
C ALA A 501 30.53 8.11 -18.72
N PRO A 502 30.45 7.27 -19.79
CA PRO A 502 29.89 5.93 -19.68
C PRO A 502 30.49 5.12 -18.53
N GLY A 503 29.67 4.67 -17.59
CA GLY A 503 30.09 3.92 -16.39
C GLY A 503 30.63 4.77 -15.24
N ILE A 504 30.74 6.08 -15.38
CA ILE A 504 31.20 7.02 -14.34
C ILE A 504 30.05 7.92 -13.91
N LYS A 505 29.59 7.78 -12.70
CA LYS A 505 28.47 8.59 -12.18
C LYS A 505 28.95 9.97 -11.71
N ASP A 506 28.11 10.97 -11.90
CA ASP A 506 28.33 12.34 -11.45
C ASP A 506 27.60 12.56 -10.11
N PRO A 507 28.30 12.80 -8.98
CA PRO A 507 27.70 13.00 -7.68
C PRO A 507 26.68 14.14 -7.63
N GLU A 508 26.94 15.25 -8.34
CA GLU A 508 26.02 16.40 -8.34
C GLU A 508 24.75 16.09 -9.14
N ARG A 509 24.85 15.33 -10.22
CA ARG A 509 23.66 14.84 -10.95
C ARG A 509 22.86 13.83 -10.14
N ILE A 510 23.52 12.95 -9.37
CA ILE A 510 22.83 12.05 -8.43
C ILE A 510 22.05 12.88 -7.40
N LYS A 511 22.67 13.85 -6.76
CA LYS A 511 22.03 14.74 -5.78
C LYS A 511 20.86 15.53 -6.40
N ALA A 512 21.03 16.06 -7.61
CA ALA A 512 19.97 16.75 -8.33
C ALA A 512 18.79 15.83 -8.67
N LEU A 513 19.05 14.55 -9.02
CA LEU A 513 18.04 13.54 -9.27
C LEU A 513 17.20 13.27 -8.01
N PHE A 514 17.84 13.00 -6.88
CA PHE A 514 17.11 12.73 -5.63
C PHE A 514 16.35 13.96 -5.12
N SER A 515 16.87 15.16 -5.36
CA SER A 515 16.11 16.41 -5.13
C SER A 515 14.85 16.49 -6.01
N ALA A 516 14.93 16.10 -7.28
CA ALA A 516 13.75 16.05 -8.17
C ALA A 516 12.72 14.97 -7.73
N ILE A 517 13.20 13.81 -7.28
CA ILE A 517 12.37 12.75 -6.72
C ILE A 517 11.65 13.24 -5.46
N ALA A 518 12.34 13.88 -4.53
CA ALA A 518 11.74 14.42 -3.32
C ALA A 518 10.63 15.44 -3.65
N ARG A 519 10.87 16.36 -4.59
CA ARG A 519 9.86 17.31 -5.04
C ARG A 519 8.64 16.65 -5.67
N SER A 520 8.81 15.51 -6.35
CA SER A 520 7.68 14.78 -6.97
C SER A 520 6.72 14.19 -5.94
N GLY A 521 7.21 13.86 -4.75
CA GLY A 521 6.44 13.32 -3.63
C GLY A 521 5.66 14.36 -2.81
N GLU A 522 6.01 15.65 -2.89
CA GLU A 522 5.39 16.70 -2.08
C GLU A 522 3.86 16.86 -2.25
N ASP A 523 3.29 16.35 -3.35
CA ASP A 523 1.85 16.43 -3.62
C ASP A 523 1.07 15.21 -3.12
N TYR A 524 1.74 14.21 -2.56
CA TYR A 524 1.12 12.93 -2.20
C TYR A 524 1.50 12.48 -0.80
N PHE A 525 0.52 11.87 -0.13
CA PHE A 525 0.63 11.17 1.16
C PHE A 525 0.38 9.68 0.90
N GLY A 526 1.44 8.94 0.54
CA GLY A 526 1.32 7.58 0.04
C GLY A 526 0.50 7.53 -1.27
N ARG A 527 -0.60 6.79 -1.28
CA ARG A 527 -1.49 6.68 -2.46
C ARG A 527 -2.51 7.82 -2.60
N PHE A 528 -2.60 8.71 -1.62
CA PHE A 528 -3.57 9.82 -1.57
C PHE A 528 -2.89 11.13 -1.96
N GLY A 529 -3.66 12.08 -2.47
CA GLY A 529 -3.17 13.42 -2.83
C GLY A 529 -3.25 13.70 -4.34
N GLY A 530 -2.42 14.68 -4.78
CA GLY A 530 -2.38 15.17 -6.16
C GLY A 530 -3.23 16.41 -6.39
N SER A 531 -3.28 16.88 -7.65
CA SER A 531 -4.02 18.09 -8.06
C SER A 531 -4.98 17.75 -9.20
N TYR A 532 -6.11 17.16 -8.84
CA TYR A 532 -7.19 16.82 -9.78
C TYR A 532 -8.21 17.96 -9.81
N VAL A 533 -7.94 18.97 -10.64
CA VAL A 533 -8.75 20.20 -10.75
C VAL A 533 -9.00 20.56 -12.21
N ALA A 534 -9.97 21.46 -12.42
CA ALA A 534 -10.18 22.08 -13.72
C ALA A 534 -8.90 22.81 -14.18
N GLU A 535 -8.64 22.82 -15.50
CA GLU A 535 -7.39 23.36 -16.08
C GLU A 535 -7.13 24.82 -15.67
N VAL A 536 -8.20 25.63 -15.53
CA VAL A 536 -8.11 27.04 -15.10
C VAL A 536 -7.49 27.21 -13.71
N LEU A 537 -7.59 26.24 -12.83
CA LEU A 537 -7.03 26.29 -11.47
C LEU A 537 -5.62 25.69 -11.36
N ARG A 538 -5.11 25.08 -12.42
CA ARG A 538 -3.81 24.40 -12.40
C ARG A 538 -2.65 25.36 -12.14
N GLN A 539 -2.58 26.45 -12.92
CA GLN A 539 -1.50 27.44 -12.75
C GLN A 539 -1.60 28.18 -11.40
N PRO A 540 -2.76 28.66 -10.94
CA PRO A 540 -2.90 29.22 -9.59
C PRO A 540 -2.43 28.31 -8.47
N LEU A 541 -2.64 26.98 -8.56
CA LEU A 541 -2.16 26.02 -7.57
C LEU A 541 -0.64 25.81 -7.64
N LEU A 542 -0.05 25.82 -8.83
CA LEU A 542 1.41 25.76 -8.99
C LEU A 542 2.08 27.02 -8.40
N ASP A 543 1.53 28.21 -8.66
CA ASP A 543 2.03 29.46 -8.10
C ASP A 543 1.92 29.46 -6.56
N LEU A 544 0.79 29.01 -6.02
CA LEU A 544 0.59 28.85 -4.57
C LEU A 544 1.61 27.87 -3.97
N LYS A 545 1.82 26.73 -4.62
CA LYS A 545 2.77 25.71 -4.17
C LYS A 545 4.19 26.25 -4.10
N GLU A 546 4.65 26.91 -5.16
CA GLU A 546 6.00 27.47 -5.23
C GLU A 546 6.18 28.58 -4.20
N PHE A 547 5.18 29.44 -4.02
CA PHE A 547 5.24 30.49 -3.01
C PHE A 547 5.25 29.91 -1.60
N PHE A 548 4.40 28.95 -1.28
CA PHE A 548 4.37 28.26 0.01
C PHE A 548 5.71 27.58 0.31
N ARG A 549 6.32 26.90 -0.66
CA ARG A 549 7.62 26.24 -0.51
C ARG A 549 8.72 27.24 -0.09
N ARG A 550 8.73 28.44 -0.67
CA ARG A 550 9.67 29.50 -0.26
C ARG A 550 9.38 30.00 1.14
N MET A 551 8.12 30.21 1.49
CA MET A 551 7.73 30.77 2.80
C MET A 551 7.99 29.79 3.95
N LYS A 552 7.94 28.50 3.75
CA LYS A 552 8.30 27.48 4.78
C LYS A 552 9.70 27.65 5.37
N SER A 553 10.62 28.26 4.65
CA SER A 553 12.01 28.54 5.09
C SER A 553 12.34 30.03 5.21
N ASP A 554 11.38 30.91 4.93
CA ASP A 554 11.60 32.37 5.05
C ASP A 554 11.52 32.83 6.50
N LYS A 555 12.65 33.29 7.03
CA LYS A 555 12.76 33.67 8.44
C LYS A 555 11.82 34.81 8.82
N ALA A 556 11.59 35.79 7.93
CA ALA A 556 10.71 36.92 8.22
C ALA A 556 9.25 36.48 8.27
N PHE A 557 8.82 35.54 7.38
CA PHE A 557 7.50 34.94 7.42
C PHE A 557 7.29 34.13 8.69
N LEU A 558 8.25 33.27 9.06
CA LEU A 558 8.16 32.41 10.24
C LEU A 558 8.13 33.24 11.54
N SER A 559 8.93 34.31 11.64
CA SER A 559 8.93 35.20 12.81
C SER A 559 7.59 35.96 12.94
N GLU A 560 7.01 36.42 11.84
CA GLU A 560 5.71 37.10 11.86
C GLU A 560 4.58 36.13 12.22
N LEU A 561 4.66 34.88 11.71
CA LEU A 561 3.71 33.83 12.08
C LEU A 561 3.79 33.50 13.57
N GLU A 562 5.00 33.35 14.12
CA GLU A 562 5.24 33.09 15.53
C GLU A 562 4.71 34.24 16.43
N GLU A 563 4.93 35.48 16.03
CA GLU A 563 4.38 36.65 16.73
C GLU A 563 2.83 36.59 16.77
N LEU A 564 2.20 36.26 15.65
CA LEU A 564 0.73 36.11 15.59
C LEU A 564 0.26 34.92 16.43
N GLN A 565 0.98 33.84 16.44
CA GLN A 565 0.69 32.69 17.28
C GLN A 565 0.71 33.02 18.76
N ASN A 566 1.76 33.72 19.21
CA ASN A 566 1.95 34.08 20.62
C ASN A 566 0.97 35.19 21.07
N ASN A 567 0.85 36.25 20.28
CA ASN A 567 0.20 37.49 20.74
C ASN A 567 -1.27 37.61 20.31
N TYR A 568 -1.73 36.82 19.32
CA TYR A 568 -3.13 36.83 18.85
C TYR A 568 -3.85 35.48 19.03
N ILE A 569 -3.21 34.38 18.72
CA ILE A 569 -3.84 33.06 18.88
C ILE A 569 -3.81 32.61 20.35
N GLY A 570 -2.82 33.04 21.13
CA GLY A 570 -2.68 32.67 22.53
C GLY A 570 -1.95 31.35 22.74
N ARG A 571 -0.91 31.12 21.95
CA ARG A 571 -0.07 29.92 22.07
C ARG A 571 1.12 30.17 23.02
N PRO A 572 1.67 29.09 23.62
CA PRO A 572 1.26 27.68 23.54
C PRO A 572 -0.04 27.41 24.32
N THR A 573 -0.92 26.57 23.78
CA THR A 573 -2.11 26.10 24.52
C THR A 573 -1.69 25.12 25.63
N PRO A 574 -2.45 25.08 26.78
CA PRO A 574 -2.09 24.21 27.89
C PRO A 574 -2.17 22.71 27.55
N LEU A 575 -1.29 21.94 28.20
CA LEU A 575 -1.39 20.48 28.27
C LEU A 575 -1.86 20.10 29.69
N LEU A 576 -3.12 19.67 29.82
CA LEU A 576 -3.75 19.33 31.08
C LEU A 576 -3.48 17.85 31.45
N HIS A 577 -3.00 17.58 32.66
CA HIS A 577 -2.96 16.24 33.22
C HIS A 577 -4.30 15.93 33.92
N ALA A 578 -5.10 15.03 33.31
CA ALA A 578 -6.46 14.70 33.75
C ALA A 578 -6.46 13.56 34.77
N VAL A 579 -5.84 13.77 35.94
CA VAL A 579 -5.59 12.77 36.99
C VAL A 579 -6.86 12.03 37.43
N ASN A 580 -7.96 12.75 37.62
CA ASN A 580 -9.21 12.14 38.08
C ASN A 580 -9.86 11.25 37.03
N ALA A 581 -9.73 11.62 35.74
CA ALA A 581 -10.20 10.79 34.62
C ALA A 581 -9.38 9.50 34.54
N GLY A 582 -8.06 9.60 34.62
CA GLY A 582 -7.16 8.45 34.61
C GLY A 582 -7.49 7.45 35.72
N LYS A 583 -7.70 7.91 36.96
CA LYS A 583 -8.09 7.05 38.10
C LYS A 583 -9.43 6.33 37.85
N ARG A 584 -10.42 7.01 37.28
CA ARG A 584 -11.74 6.43 36.99
C ARG A 584 -11.70 5.39 35.86
N LEU A 585 -10.77 5.53 34.93
CA LEU A 585 -10.64 4.68 33.73
C LEU A 585 -9.57 3.59 33.85
N GLY A 586 -9.19 3.20 35.04
CA GLY A 586 -8.31 2.06 35.26
C GLY A 586 -6.82 2.39 35.43
N GLY A 587 -6.47 3.68 35.68
CA GLY A 587 -5.13 4.09 36.10
C GLY A 587 -4.19 4.57 34.98
N ALA A 588 -4.68 4.78 33.77
CA ALA A 588 -3.89 5.41 32.72
C ALA A 588 -3.61 6.89 33.00
N ASP A 589 -2.41 7.38 32.71
CA ASP A 589 -2.07 8.81 32.74
C ASP A 589 -2.63 9.49 31.47
N ILE A 590 -3.64 10.33 31.64
CA ILE A 590 -4.31 11.03 30.54
C ILE A 590 -3.90 12.48 30.50
N TYR A 591 -3.33 12.89 29.36
CA TYR A 591 -2.99 14.28 29.04
C TYR A 591 -3.89 14.82 27.94
N ILE A 592 -4.43 16.04 28.10
CA ILE A 592 -5.34 16.68 27.15
C ILE A 592 -4.72 17.97 26.66
N LYS A 593 -4.45 18.09 25.37
CA LYS A 593 -4.04 19.33 24.71
C LYS A 593 -5.27 20.21 24.47
N LEU A 594 -5.32 21.38 25.14
CA LEU A 594 -6.52 22.22 25.20
C LEU A 594 -6.60 23.23 24.06
N GLU A 595 -6.81 22.76 22.82
CA GLU A 595 -6.96 23.64 21.64
C GLU A 595 -8.22 24.52 21.66
N GLY A 596 -9.19 24.21 22.52
CA GLY A 596 -10.34 25.10 22.77
C GLY A 596 -10.00 26.42 23.45
N LEU A 597 -8.79 26.57 24.01
CA LEU A 597 -8.29 27.83 24.60
C LEU A 597 -7.56 28.73 23.60
N ALA A 598 -7.34 28.28 22.36
CA ALA A 598 -6.88 29.14 21.28
C ALA A 598 -7.97 30.17 20.93
N ASN A 599 -7.56 31.35 20.47
CA ASN A 599 -8.48 32.39 19.99
C ASN A 599 -9.48 31.78 18.98
N THR A 600 -10.73 32.20 19.00
CA THR A 600 -11.90 31.64 18.29
C THR A 600 -12.40 30.29 18.83
N GLY A 601 -11.83 29.76 19.90
CA GLY A 601 -12.33 28.58 20.60
C GLY A 601 -11.99 27.23 19.97
N ALA A 602 -11.07 27.16 18.97
CA ALA A 602 -10.69 25.92 18.33
C ALA A 602 -9.35 26.03 17.57
N HIS A 603 -8.75 24.88 17.25
CA HIS A 603 -7.50 24.75 16.47
C HIS A 603 -7.54 25.41 15.07
N LYS A 604 -8.71 25.69 14.52
CA LYS A 604 -8.87 26.20 13.16
C LYS A 604 -8.14 27.51 12.90
N ILE A 605 -7.96 28.33 13.94
CA ILE A 605 -7.28 29.64 13.84
C ILE A 605 -5.80 29.50 13.44
N ASN A 606 -5.12 28.42 13.79
CA ASN A 606 -3.72 28.18 13.44
C ASN A 606 -3.55 28.16 11.92
N ASN A 607 -4.34 27.34 11.25
CA ASN A 607 -4.34 27.24 9.80
C ASN A 607 -4.85 28.49 9.12
N ALA A 608 -5.96 29.07 9.64
CA ALA A 608 -6.55 30.26 9.05
C ALA A 608 -5.60 31.45 9.08
N MET A 609 -4.90 31.67 10.19
CA MET A 609 -3.89 32.73 10.32
C MET A 609 -2.71 32.50 9.39
N GLY A 610 -2.20 31.26 9.34
CA GLY A 610 -1.07 30.93 8.46
C GLY A 610 -1.38 31.13 6.98
N GLN A 611 -2.54 30.64 6.51
CA GLN A 611 -2.96 30.82 5.11
C GLN A 611 -3.29 32.28 4.78
N ALA A 612 -3.93 33.02 5.68
CA ALA A 612 -4.23 34.44 5.47
C ALA A 612 -2.93 35.28 5.41
N LEU A 613 -1.94 35.00 6.28
CA LEU A 613 -0.63 35.64 6.22
C LEU A 613 0.08 35.31 4.89
N LEU A 614 0.07 34.05 4.46
CA LEU A 614 0.63 33.62 3.19
C LEU A 614 -0.02 34.37 2.02
N ALA A 615 -1.35 34.44 1.98
CA ALA A 615 -2.12 35.13 0.95
C ALA A 615 -1.78 36.63 0.90
N ARG A 616 -1.68 37.28 2.05
CA ARG A 616 -1.26 38.70 2.14
C ARG A 616 0.16 38.92 1.56
N ARG A 617 1.09 38.01 1.86
CA ARG A 617 2.45 38.03 1.30
C ARG A 617 2.49 37.74 -0.21
N MET A 618 1.50 37.00 -0.74
CA MET A 618 1.28 36.82 -2.18
C MET A 618 0.63 38.05 -2.85
N GLY A 619 0.29 39.08 -2.10
CA GLY A 619 -0.41 40.27 -2.62
C GLY A 619 -1.92 40.08 -2.85
N LYS A 620 -2.52 38.98 -2.34
CA LYS A 620 -3.96 38.76 -2.38
C LYS A 620 -4.65 39.72 -1.40
N ARG A 621 -5.78 40.29 -1.82
CA ARG A 621 -6.54 41.25 -1.02
C ARG A 621 -7.85 40.68 -0.48
N ARG A 622 -8.30 39.58 -1.06
CA ARG A 622 -9.58 38.93 -0.77
C ARG A 622 -9.34 37.47 -0.40
N ILE A 623 -10.02 37.03 0.65
CA ILE A 623 -10.05 35.63 1.10
C ILE A 623 -11.47 35.11 0.94
N ILE A 624 -11.61 33.92 0.41
CA ILE A 624 -12.85 33.16 0.43
C ILE A 624 -12.64 31.87 1.22
N ALA A 625 -13.68 31.42 1.92
CA ALA A 625 -13.67 30.15 2.65
C ALA A 625 -15.06 29.51 2.60
N GLU A 626 -15.10 28.23 2.81
CA GLU A 626 -16.31 27.46 3.09
C GLU A 626 -16.45 27.16 4.59
N THR A 627 -17.66 26.96 5.07
CA THR A 627 -17.87 26.45 6.44
C THR A 627 -19.20 25.70 6.57
N GLY A 628 -19.21 24.63 7.41
CA GLY A 628 -20.43 23.93 7.83
C GLY A 628 -20.80 24.32 9.26
N ALA A 629 -20.08 23.76 10.26
CA ALA A 629 -20.30 24.07 11.69
C ALA A 629 -19.98 25.53 12.09
N GLY A 630 -19.42 26.35 11.19
CA GLY A 630 -19.10 27.75 11.44
C GLY A 630 -17.70 28.03 11.97
N GLN A 631 -17.03 27.07 12.59
CA GLN A 631 -15.74 27.27 13.24
C GLN A 631 -14.62 27.67 12.28
N HIS A 632 -14.60 27.10 11.07
CA HIS A 632 -13.61 27.47 10.06
C HIS A 632 -13.86 28.88 9.53
N GLY A 633 -15.09 29.23 9.23
CA GLY A 633 -15.50 30.57 8.80
C GLY A 633 -15.15 31.63 9.86
N LEU A 634 -15.44 31.35 11.14
CA LEU A 634 -15.12 32.23 12.26
C LEU A 634 -13.60 32.47 12.37
N ALA A 635 -12.79 31.41 12.30
CA ALA A 635 -11.33 31.53 12.33
C ALA A 635 -10.79 32.33 11.14
N THR A 636 -11.37 32.12 9.95
CA THR A 636 -10.99 32.85 8.74
C THR A 636 -11.37 34.34 8.85
N ALA A 637 -12.57 34.65 9.32
CA ALA A 637 -13.02 36.02 9.54
C ALA A 637 -12.10 36.77 10.54
N ALA A 638 -11.77 36.12 11.67
CA ALA A 638 -10.86 36.68 12.67
C ALA A 638 -9.43 36.92 12.11
N ALA A 639 -8.89 35.99 11.33
CA ALA A 639 -7.60 36.13 10.68
C ALA A 639 -7.58 37.28 9.65
N CYS A 640 -8.65 37.38 8.84
CA CYS A 640 -8.80 38.45 7.85
C CYS A 640 -8.93 39.81 8.51
N ALA A 641 -9.74 39.94 9.56
CA ALA A 641 -9.86 41.16 10.34
C ALA A 641 -8.52 41.61 10.91
N ARG A 642 -7.74 40.68 11.48
CA ARG A 642 -6.40 40.96 12.03
C ARG A 642 -5.40 41.42 10.97
N LEU A 643 -5.51 40.91 9.74
CA LEU A 643 -4.55 41.17 8.66
C LEU A 643 -5.04 42.22 7.63
N GLY A 644 -6.22 42.80 7.81
CA GLY A 644 -6.79 43.82 6.90
C GLY A 644 -7.18 43.26 5.52
N LEU A 645 -7.71 42.04 5.46
CA LEU A 645 -8.14 41.38 4.23
C LEU A 645 -9.67 41.32 4.12
N GLU A 646 -10.20 41.47 2.91
CA GLU A 646 -11.60 41.19 2.64
C GLU A 646 -11.91 39.71 2.85
N CYS A 647 -13.05 39.41 3.51
CA CYS A 647 -13.43 38.04 3.84
C CYS A 647 -14.84 37.73 3.36
N ILE A 648 -14.98 36.64 2.58
CA ILE A 648 -16.28 36.09 2.19
C ILE A 648 -16.32 34.62 2.62
N VAL A 649 -17.38 34.23 3.32
CA VAL A 649 -17.57 32.86 3.81
C VAL A 649 -18.85 32.29 3.18
N TYR A 650 -18.70 31.20 2.45
CA TYR A 650 -19.83 30.44 1.89
C TYR A 650 -20.32 29.43 2.91
N MET A 651 -21.62 29.34 3.13
CA MET A 651 -22.24 28.46 4.09
C MET A 651 -23.59 27.94 3.57
N GLY A 652 -23.81 26.63 3.62
CA GLY A 652 -25.07 26.05 3.19
C GLY A 652 -26.25 26.61 4.02
N THR A 653 -27.41 26.82 3.42
CA THR A 653 -28.57 27.43 4.08
C THR A 653 -29.04 26.68 5.32
N VAL A 654 -28.94 25.35 5.31
CA VAL A 654 -29.24 24.48 6.47
C VAL A 654 -28.28 24.77 7.63
N ASP A 655 -26.97 24.84 7.33
CA ASP A 655 -25.94 25.10 8.31
C ASP A 655 -25.98 26.57 8.78
N TYR A 656 -26.25 27.53 7.89
CA TYR A 656 -26.44 28.95 8.19
C TYR A 656 -27.51 29.17 9.24
N ALA A 657 -28.69 28.54 9.06
CA ALA A 657 -29.81 28.63 10.02
C ALA A 657 -29.46 27.98 11.36
N ARG A 658 -28.80 26.79 11.32
CA ARG A 658 -28.45 26.02 12.51
C ARG A 658 -27.37 26.68 13.36
N GLN A 659 -26.40 27.34 12.72
CA GLN A 659 -25.20 27.91 13.35
C GLN A 659 -25.25 29.47 13.40
N ARG A 660 -26.43 30.05 13.56
CA ARG A 660 -26.64 31.50 13.57
C ARG A 660 -25.69 32.26 14.49
N PRO A 661 -25.32 31.81 15.70
CA PRO A 661 -24.32 32.48 16.56
C PRO A 661 -22.97 32.64 15.87
N ASN A 662 -22.47 31.60 15.20
CA ASN A 662 -21.18 31.64 14.48
C ASN A 662 -21.28 32.62 13.28
N VAL A 663 -22.42 32.68 12.60
CA VAL A 663 -22.66 33.65 11.50
C VAL A 663 -22.55 35.08 12.04
N MET A 664 -23.19 35.39 13.17
CA MET A 664 -23.10 36.70 13.80
C MET A 664 -21.66 37.07 14.19
N TYR A 665 -20.90 36.15 14.73
CA TYR A 665 -19.50 36.41 15.06
C TYR A 665 -18.64 36.66 13.80
N MET A 666 -18.87 35.93 12.69
CA MET A 666 -18.20 36.20 11.42
C MET A 666 -18.55 37.60 10.88
N GLU A 667 -19.79 37.98 10.93
CA GLU A 667 -20.27 39.32 10.53
C GLU A 667 -19.65 40.42 11.43
N MET A 668 -19.53 40.19 12.73
CA MET A 668 -18.87 41.12 13.66
C MET A 668 -17.40 41.34 13.35
N PHE A 669 -16.69 40.31 12.83
CA PHE A 669 -15.32 40.43 12.32
C PHE A 669 -15.24 41.09 10.92
N GLY A 670 -16.38 41.51 10.35
CA GLY A 670 -16.44 42.18 9.04
C GLY A 670 -16.49 41.22 7.85
N ALA A 671 -16.67 39.92 8.06
CA ALA A 671 -16.85 38.99 6.95
C ALA A 671 -18.28 39.04 6.38
N ARG A 672 -18.41 38.89 5.07
CA ARG A 672 -19.66 38.66 4.42
C ARG A 672 -19.96 37.16 4.37
N VAL A 673 -21.02 36.72 5.07
CA VAL A 673 -21.45 35.32 5.02
C VAL A 673 -22.53 35.17 3.94
N VAL A 674 -22.27 34.29 2.98
CA VAL A 674 -23.15 34.05 1.82
C VAL A 674 -23.82 32.68 1.99
N PRO A 675 -25.14 32.66 2.22
CA PRO A 675 -25.88 31.41 2.26
C PRO A 675 -25.99 30.80 0.86
N VAL A 676 -25.73 29.48 0.78
CA VAL A 676 -25.79 28.71 -0.47
C VAL A 676 -27.00 27.79 -0.44
N ASP A 677 -27.92 28.00 -1.36
CA ASP A 677 -29.21 27.30 -1.43
C ASP A 677 -29.22 26.15 -2.46
N GLY A 678 -28.09 25.82 -3.08
CA GLY A 678 -27.97 24.75 -4.05
C GLY A 678 -27.86 23.36 -3.40
N GLY A 679 -28.35 22.33 -4.08
CA GLY A 679 -28.17 20.94 -3.68
C GLY A 679 -28.84 20.59 -2.35
N SER A 680 -28.06 20.15 -1.36
CA SER A 680 -28.53 19.81 -0.01
C SER A 680 -28.49 20.99 0.97
N GLY A 681 -27.99 22.16 0.56
CA GLY A 681 -27.80 23.33 1.41
C GLY A 681 -26.81 23.12 2.54
N THR A 682 -25.79 22.27 2.33
CA THR A 682 -24.80 21.89 3.33
C THR A 682 -23.37 22.24 2.91
N LEU A 683 -22.36 21.84 3.73
CA LEU A 683 -20.94 22.11 3.49
C LEU A 683 -20.47 21.76 2.07
N LYS A 684 -20.95 20.66 1.47
CA LYS A 684 -20.58 20.28 0.10
C LYS A 684 -20.92 21.35 -0.93
N ASP A 685 -22.09 21.95 -0.78
CA ASP A 685 -22.58 22.99 -1.71
C ASP A 685 -21.82 24.29 -1.50
N ALA A 686 -21.47 24.62 -0.25
CA ALA A 686 -20.61 25.74 0.09
C ALA A 686 -19.20 25.61 -0.52
N VAL A 687 -18.61 24.41 -0.50
CA VAL A 687 -17.32 24.12 -1.15
C VAL A 687 -17.39 24.35 -2.66
N ASN A 688 -18.46 23.86 -3.31
CA ASN A 688 -18.64 24.00 -4.75
C ASN A 688 -18.76 25.48 -5.15
N GLU A 689 -19.46 26.29 -4.35
CA GLU A 689 -19.62 27.72 -4.61
C GLU A 689 -18.34 28.50 -4.39
N ALA A 690 -17.59 28.18 -3.32
CA ALA A 690 -16.26 28.75 -3.07
C ALA A 690 -15.27 28.44 -4.21
N LEU A 691 -15.25 27.19 -4.72
CA LEU A 691 -14.41 26.82 -5.87
C LEU A 691 -14.80 27.54 -7.15
N ARG A 692 -16.11 27.76 -7.37
CA ARG A 692 -16.62 28.50 -8.54
C ARG A 692 -16.19 29.96 -8.49
N ASP A 693 -16.34 30.62 -7.33
CA ASP A 693 -15.86 32.00 -7.12
C ASP A 693 -14.33 32.06 -7.34
N TRP A 694 -13.60 31.15 -6.74
CA TRP A 694 -12.13 31.16 -6.86
C TRP A 694 -11.68 31.01 -8.32
N ALA A 695 -12.31 30.14 -9.10
CA ALA A 695 -11.99 29.97 -10.52
C ALA A 695 -12.14 31.25 -11.34
N GLY A 696 -13.08 32.13 -10.94
CA GLY A 696 -13.30 33.44 -11.57
C GLY A 696 -12.44 34.59 -11.00
N SER A 697 -11.82 34.43 -9.84
CA SER A 697 -11.21 35.54 -9.09
C SER A 697 -9.81 35.26 -8.54
N PHE A 698 -9.19 34.15 -8.88
CA PHE A 698 -7.90 33.70 -8.30
C PHE A 698 -6.76 34.73 -8.39
N ALA A 699 -6.81 35.67 -9.32
CA ALA A 699 -5.78 36.68 -9.47
C ALA A 699 -5.64 37.57 -8.20
N SER A 700 -6.76 37.96 -7.58
CA SER A 700 -6.79 38.81 -6.36
C SER A 700 -7.24 38.05 -5.11
N THR A 701 -7.73 36.83 -5.26
CA THR A 701 -8.40 36.03 -4.23
C THR A 701 -7.59 34.79 -3.87
N HIS A 702 -7.52 34.47 -2.57
CA HIS A 702 -7.04 33.17 -2.08
C HIS A 702 -8.20 32.38 -1.49
N TYR A 703 -8.32 31.11 -1.87
CA TYR A 703 -9.23 30.17 -1.26
C TYR A 703 -8.60 29.54 -0.04
N LEU A 704 -9.09 29.85 1.14
CA LEU A 704 -8.57 29.41 2.42
C LEU A 704 -9.29 28.13 2.86
N ILE A 705 -8.66 26.96 2.68
CA ILE A 705 -9.24 25.66 3.01
C ILE A 705 -9.03 25.32 4.49
N GLY A 706 -10.09 24.85 5.16
CA GLY A 706 -10.10 24.54 6.59
C GLY A 706 -9.76 23.10 6.98
N SER A 707 -9.56 22.21 6.02
CA SER A 707 -9.40 20.77 6.22
C SER A 707 -8.17 20.25 5.47
N ALA A 708 -7.58 19.14 5.93
CA ALA A 708 -6.45 18.49 5.26
C ALA A 708 -6.94 17.69 4.03
N LEU A 709 -7.60 18.36 3.10
CA LEU A 709 -8.19 17.83 1.89
C LEU A 709 -8.04 18.83 0.74
N GLY A 710 -8.50 18.45 -0.45
CA GLY A 710 -8.41 19.27 -1.64
C GLY A 710 -7.12 19.00 -2.45
N PRO A 711 -6.90 19.78 -3.53
CA PRO A 711 -5.74 19.63 -4.38
C PRO A 711 -4.45 20.08 -3.67
N ALA A 712 -3.31 19.51 -4.06
CA ALA A 712 -2.02 20.04 -3.60
C ALA A 712 -1.88 21.52 -4.04
N PRO A 713 -1.31 22.41 -3.18
CA PRO A 713 -0.58 22.13 -1.96
C PRO A 713 -1.40 22.21 -0.65
N PHE A 714 -2.73 22.32 -0.70
CA PHE A 714 -3.55 22.57 0.49
C PHE A 714 -3.34 21.58 1.64
N PRO A 715 -3.30 20.24 1.44
CA PRO A 715 -3.06 19.33 2.54
C PRO A 715 -1.74 19.58 3.27
N ALA A 716 -0.65 19.81 2.52
CA ALA A 716 0.66 20.11 3.09
C ALA A 716 0.70 21.49 3.80
N MET A 717 -0.05 22.47 3.30
CA MET A 717 -0.20 23.78 3.97
C MET A 717 -0.93 23.63 5.30
N VAL A 718 -2.02 22.87 5.33
CA VAL A 718 -2.80 22.62 6.54
C VAL A 718 -1.96 21.87 7.57
N GLU A 719 -1.24 20.83 7.16
CA GLU A 719 -0.30 20.10 8.03
C GLU A 719 0.72 21.04 8.64
N PHE A 720 1.41 21.84 7.82
CA PHE A 720 2.44 22.77 8.26
C PHE A 720 1.91 23.78 9.30
N PHE A 721 0.79 24.44 9.04
CA PHE A 721 0.24 25.42 9.96
C PHE A 721 -0.39 24.81 11.22
N GLN A 722 -0.87 23.57 11.15
CA GLN A 722 -1.40 22.86 12.31
C GLN A 722 -0.34 22.11 13.11
N SER A 723 0.86 21.87 12.57
CA SER A 723 1.94 21.15 13.26
C SER A 723 2.38 21.82 14.56
N VAL A 724 2.10 23.09 14.75
CA VAL A 724 2.32 23.83 16.01
C VAL A 724 1.67 23.10 17.19
N ILE A 725 0.53 22.44 17.01
CA ILE A 725 -0.16 21.66 18.06
C ILE A 725 0.73 20.50 18.56
N GLY A 726 1.22 19.69 17.63
CA GLY A 726 2.09 18.55 17.93
C GLY A 726 3.46 18.98 18.47
N ASN A 727 4.07 19.97 17.85
CA ASN A 727 5.39 20.49 18.26
C ASN A 727 5.36 21.01 19.70
N GLU A 728 4.35 21.79 20.07
CA GLU A 728 4.16 22.24 21.46
C GLU A 728 3.90 21.07 22.41
N THR A 729 3.07 20.11 21.99
CA THR A 729 2.77 18.93 22.82
C THR A 729 4.03 18.13 23.09
N ALA A 730 4.87 17.90 22.08
CA ALA A 730 6.14 17.21 22.23
C ALA A 730 7.08 17.94 23.22
N MET A 731 7.21 19.26 23.10
CA MET A 731 8.00 20.08 24.04
C MET A 731 7.42 20.03 25.46
N GLN A 732 6.12 20.14 25.63
CA GLN A 732 5.45 20.13 26.93
C GLN A 732 5.55 18.76 27.62
N LEU A 733 5.48 17.66 26.89
CA LEU A 733 5.69 16.30 27.38
C LEU A 733 7.15 16.07 27.78
N ARG A 734 8.12 16.44 26.92
CA ARG A 734 9.57 16.36 27.25
C ARG A 734 9.92 17.12 28.52
N LYS A 735 9.39 18.34 28.67
CA LYS A 735 9.60 19.16 29.90
C LYS A 735 9.07 18.46 31.16
N ARG A 736 8.12 17.57 31.04
CA ARG A 736 7.52 16.80 32.16
C ARG A 736 8.15 15.41 32.33
N GLY A 737 9.08 14.99 31.45
CA GLY A 737 9.66 13.66 31.43
C GLY A 737 8.65 12.57 31.07
N VAL A 738 7.64 12.90 30.25
CA VAL A 738 6.55 11.98 29.87
C VAL A 738 6.73 11.55 28.43
N HIS A 739 6.72 10.22 28.20
CA HIS A 739 6.67 9.61 26.87
C HIS A 739 5.26 9.04 26.66
N PRO A 740 4.51 9.46 25.63
CA PRO A 740 3.16 8.93 25.39
C PRO A 740 3.22 7.55 24.76
N ASP A 741 2.44 6.59 25.24
CA ASP A 741 2.25 5.28 24.59
C ASP A 741 1.22 5.35 23.45
N LEU A 742 0.22 6.23 23.63
CA LEU A 742 -0.90 6.40 22.69
C LEU A 742 -1.26 7.88 22.57
N MET A 743 -1.42 8.33 21.32
CA MET A 743 -1.98 9.64 21.02
C MET A 743 -3.30 9.49 20.28
N VAL A 744 -4.33 10.22 20.70
CA VAL A 744 -5.69 10.14 20.15
C VAL A 744 -6.11 11.52 19.66
N ALA A 745 -6.63 11.60 18.44
CA ALA A 745 -7.20 12.84 17.89
C ALA A 745 -8.49 12.56 17.12
N CYS A 746 -9.49 13.44 17.26
CA CYS A 746 -10.70 13.38 16.44
C CYS A 746 -10.39 13.66 14.98
N VAL A 747 -10.98 12.89 14.07
CA VAL A 747 -10.79 13.03 12.62
C VAL A 747 -12.11 13.41 11.96
N GLY A 748 -12.31 14.73 11.75
CA GLY A 748 -13.33 15.24 10.83
C GLY A 748 -12.70 15.45 9.44
N GLY A 749 -12.34 16.71 9.11
CA GLY A 749 -11.55 17.02 7.91
C GLY A 749 -10.05 16.79 8.04
N GLY A 750 -9.58 16.12 9.08
CA GLY A 750 -8.19 15.70 9.28
C GLY A 750 -7.22 16.79 9.79
N SER A 751 -7.59 18.08 9.79
CA SER A 751 -6.64 19.17 10.08
C SER A 751 -6.11 19.12 11.52
N ASN A 752 -6.94 18.76 12.51
CA ASN A 752 -6.52 18.58 13.88
C ASN A 752 -5.53 17.42 14.01
N ALA A 753 -5.90 16.25 13.50
CA ALA A 753 -5.11 15.03 13.66
C ALA A 753 -3.76 15.13 12.95
N VAL A 754 -3.70 15.63 11.72
CA VAL A 754 -2.44 15.76 10.97
C VAL A 754 -1.46 16.69 11.68
N GLY A 755 -1.95 17.84 12.22
CA GLY A 755 -1.11 18.76 12.97
C GLY A 755 -0.65 18.20 14.32
N PHE A 756 -1.53 17.52 15.04
CA PHE A 756 -1.20 16.92 16.33
C PHE A 756 -0.21 15.77 16.21
N PHE A 757 -0.31 14.94 15.17
CA PHE A 757 0.56 13.79 14.94
C PHE A 757 1.87 14.14 14.21
N ALA A 758 1.98 15.31 13.58
CA ALA A 758 3.09 15.70 12.73
C ALA A 758 4.49 15.35 13.29
N PRO A 759 4.86 15.64 14.54
CA PRO A 759 6.21 15.35 15.04
C PRO A 759 6.57 13.87 15.16
N TRP A 760 5.56 12.99 15.08
CA TRP A 760 5.72 11.54 15.26
C TRP A 760 5.49 10.76 13.95
N LEU A 761 5.14 11.43 12.84
CA LEU A 761 4.94 10.78 11.55
C LEU A 761 6.26 10.44 10.83
N ASP A 762 7.31 11.22 11.07
CA ASP A 762 8.61 11.12 10.40
C ASP A 762 9.70 10.48 11.30
N THR A 763 9.33 9.82 12.42
CA THR A 763 10.29 9.12 13.26
C THR A 763 10.79 7.85 12.55
N GLU A 764 12.10 7.74 12.37
CA GLU A 764 12.76 6.58 11.76
C GLU A 764 12.49 5.30 12.60
N PRO A 765 12.27 4.13 11.94
CA PRO A 765 12.20 2.86 12.64
C PRO A 765 13.56 2.55 13.27
N GLY A 766 13.64 2.62 14.60
CA GLY A 766 14.88 2.38 15.34
C GLY A 766 15.29 3.54 16.25
N ASP A 767 14.53 4.63 16.29
CA ASP A 767 14.70 5.68 17.29
C ASP A 767 14.55 5.06 18.70
N PRO A 768 15.51 5.25 19.63
CA PRO A 768 15.44 4.75 20.99
C PRO A 768 14.20 5.25 21.76
N GLU A 769 13.57 6.33 21.33
CA GLU A 769 12.26 6.75 21.77
C GLU A 769 11.20 6.11 20.87
N ARG A 770 10.68 4.96 21.26
CA ARG A 770 9.59 4.26 20.53
C ARG A 770 8.45 5.24 20.22
N PRO A 771 8.09 5.49 18.95
CA PRO A 771 7.02 6.42 18.63
C PRO A 771 5.68 5.94 19.23
N PRO A 772 4.84 6.85 19.74
CA PRO A 772 3.54 6.50 20.27
C PRO A 772 2.65 5.89 19.20
N ARG A 773 1.71 5.05 19.59
CA ARG A 773 0.62 4.64 18.72
C ARG A 773 -0.25 5.86 18.39
N LEU A 774 -0.55 6.09 17.13
CA LEU A 774 -1.40 7.18 16.67
C LEU A 774 -2.80 6.64 16.34
N LEU A 775 -3.84 7.20 16.96
CA LEU A 775 -5.22 6.80 16.77
C LEU A 775 -6.07 8.00 16.34
N GLY A 776 -6.60 7.95 15.13
CA GLY A 776 -7.66 8.86 14.68
C GLY A 776 -9.03 8.29 15.10
N ALA A 777 -9.84 9.10 15.78
CA ALA A 777 -11.15 8.72 16.31
C ALA A 777 -12.28 9.50 15.61
#